data_53959999d3b5a85392bfff2f3947a3e5
#
_entry.id   53959999d3b5a85392bfff2f3947a3e5
#
_cell.length_a   1.000
_cell.length_b   1.000
_cell.length_c   1.000
_cell.angle_alpha   90.00
_cell.angle_beta   90.00
_cell.angle_gamma   90.00
#
_symmetry.space_group_name_H-M   'P 1'
#
loop_
_entity.id
_entity.type
_entity.pdbx_description
1 polymer ?
#
loop_
_entity_poly.entity_id
_entity_poly.type
_entity_poly.pdbx_seq_one_letter_code
_entity_poly.pdbx_strand_id
1 'polypeptide(L)'
;MPSPRIPSLVLRSSLFILASSFLPSAQAVHQKNAGPEKVELKFKLPPPTPLSWEEELKTFKVEKGFHIELVASEPMIESPVAMSFDEQGRLYVVEMRGYMHDLEGAGEKEPTGRVSLLEDTDGDGRMDKATPFLDNLVMPRAVLAVNGGALIAVPPNLYFCKDTDGDGKADVKDIVATDFGTLGGQPEHMANTPVWAMDNAIWSAGYSTRFKLRSGVWQKDTGLGRGQWGLCQDDFGRLFFNYNSDMLRADLLPTEAFTRNPLLRNAMSINAKVAADQTLFPSHPTPGVNRGYDPKSLRADGTLSKPTGTCGALIYRGDAFPAAYLGNAFVPEPCANLVKRFTMSEKDGVVKATNTAKNTEFLTSTDERFRPVQAANGPDGALYLVDMYRGIVQHQSFLTHYLIANIKDRKLETPFNQGRIWRIAPDTKERPQPVKASKDVKLLTHANGWVRDTAQRLIVESGDVTTVPALKEMLSNKSALARLHALWTLDGLAAVTPDLLRAAFADKDAQVRAAAVRISSRDFAPDLIAMTAEKEALVLAHLAIKLTSFNLPDADAAVAKLLAGNGKKPLILEGALTGMRGREAAFAKLMAAQLTKENSAQIAPVLEALGAVLAQANKAGPFEDMLELATAQTQGGAMQAAIIKGLTSNGGDPKSKTPAKLLWLDAEPTSLKTLKSVMGDKAGAKLFASVEARLAWPGKPGAPPPPKIVPLNEAQTALFEKGKTIYATLCAACHQPHGFGLDGLAPPLVDSEWVLGKPDILTRIVLNGLAGPVKVGGRSFNLAMPPLPQLKDEDIAGVLTYIRREWEHNASPVETKAVTTLRDQNKGRMAMWTEEELKNLSKKPSSK
;
A
#
# COMPACT_ATOMS: atom_id res chain seq x y z
N MET A 1 -11.83 3.34 65.22
CA MET A 1 -12.07 4.74 64.79
C MET A 1 -12.75 4.64 63.45
N PRO A 2 -13.92 5.25 63.26
CA PRO A 2 -14.80 5.00 62.13
C PRO A 2 -14.49 5.89 60.91
N SER A 3 -14.69 5.34 59.70
CA SER A 3 -14.66 6.01 58.44
C SER A 3 -15.85 6.96 58.22
N PRO A 4 -15.69 8.08 57.50
CA PRO A 4 -16.79 9.01 57.24
C PRO A 4 -17.64 8.59 56.07
N ARG A 5 -18.96 8.63 56.27
CA ARG A 5 -20.01 8.46 55.28
C ARG A 5 -20.12 9.72 54.39
N ILE A 6 -20.24 9.51 53.09
CA ILE A 6 -20.59 10.53 52.09
C ILE A 6 -22.11 10.47 51.86
N PRO A 7 -22.82 11.60 51.79
CA PRO A 7 -24.27 11.59 51.63
C PRO A 7 -24.70 11.45 50.17
N SER A 8 -25.72 10.66 49.94
CA SER A 8 -26.42 10.42 48.68
C SER A 8 -27.18 11.66 48.22
N LEU A 9 -26.83 12.22 47.10
CA LEU A 9 -27.58 13.27 46.40
C LEU A 9 -28.58 12.60 45.45
N VAL A 10 -29.86 12.78 45.75
CA VAL A 10 -31.00 12.37 44.89
C VAL A 10 -31.12 13.38 43.74
N LEU A 11 -30.80 13.03 42.52
CA LEU A 11 -31.09 13.83 41.34
C LEU A 11 -32.45 13.40 40.77
N ARG A 12 -33.40 14.30 40.79
CA ARG A 12 -34.69 14.16 40.11
C ARG A 12 -34.49 14.19 38.59
N SER A 13 -34.92 13.12 37.95
CA SER A 13 -34.99 13.01 36.48
C SER A 13 -36.09 13.90 35.93
N SER A 14 -35.75 14.98 35.27
CA SER A 14 -36.67 15.73 34.40
C SER A 14 -36.60 15.12 33.00
N LEU A 15 -37.66 14.44 32.59
CA LEU A 15 -37.87 13.93 31.26
C LEU A 15 -38.04 15.12 30.28
N PHE A 16 -36.99 15.46 29.52
CA PHE A 16 -37.11 16.25 28.32
C PHE A 16 -37.36 15.32 27.12
N ILE A 17 -38.59 15.31 26.66
CA ILE A 17 -38.93 14.76 25.34
C ILE A 17 -38.36 15.70 24.30
N LEU A 18 -37.17 15.40 23.80
CA LEU A 18 -36.65 16.03 22.59
C LEU A 18 -37.30 15.33 21.38
N ALA A 19 -38.22 16.06 20.73
CA ALA A 19 -38.70 15.72 19.41
C ALA A 19 -37.50 15.56 18.47
N SER A 20 -37.17 14.32 18.08
CA SER A 20 -36.21 14.05 17.03
C SER A 20 -36.79 14.54 15.70
N SER A 21 -36.43 15.77 15.32
CA SER A 21 -36.52 16.19 13.93
C SER A 21 -35.61 15.28 13.12
N PHE A 22 -36.21 14.41 12.33
CA PHE A 22 -35.55 13.66 11.29
C PHE A 22 -34.85 14.66 10.35
N LEU A 23 -33.54 14.87 10.55
CA LEU A 23 -32.69 15.40 9.50
C LEU A 23 -32.56 14.30 8.44
N PRO A 24 -32.80 14.57 7.15
CA PRO A 24 -32.60 13.58 6.12
C PRO A 24 -31.14 13.10 6.18
N SER A 25 -30.94 11.80 6.17
CA SER A 25 -29.65 11.14 6.04
C SER A 25 -28.89 11.81 4.90
N ALA A 26 -27.64 12.25 5.17
CA ALA A 26 -26.78 12.78 4.13
C ALA A 26 -26.65 11.70 3.04
N GLN A 27 -27.34 11.90 1.92
CA GLN A 27 -27.25 11.01 0.77
C GLN A 27 -25.80 10.97 0.32
N ALA A 28 -25.26 9.78 0.20
CA ALA A 28 -23.93 9.57 -0.35
C ALA A 28 -23.85 10.19 -1.74
N VAL A 29 -22.80 10.95 -1.99
CA VAL A 29 -22.58 11.61 -3.27
C VAL A 29 -22.09 10.56 -4.25
N HIS A 30 -22.98 9.98 -5.02
CA HIS A 30 -22.66 9.04 -6.08
C HIS A 30 -21.99 9.75 -7.27
N GLN A 31 -21.15 9.04 -8.03
CA GLN A 31 -20.71 9.45 -9.37
C GLN A 31 -21.88 9.42 -10.38
N LYS A 32 -23.09 9.72 -9.94
CA LYS A 32 -24.36 9.49 -10.66
C LYS A 32 -24.44 10.15 -12.05
N ASN A 33 -23.55 11.08 -12.40
CA ASN A 33 -23.59 11.83 -13.64
C ASN A 33 -22.58 11.38 -14.71
N ALA A 34 -21.87 10.25 -14.52
CA ALA A 34 -20.92 9.73 -15.49
C ALA A 34 -21.54 8.59 -16.32
N GLY A 35 -21.50 8.72 -17.63
CA GLY A 35 -22.02 7.75 -18.58
C GLY A 35 -23.52 7.89 -18.89
N PRO A 36 -24.06 7.13 -19.85
CA PRO A 36 -25.45 7.19 -20.27
C PRO A 36 -26.39 6.60 -19.22
N GLU A 37 -27.56 7.18 -19.07
CA GLU A 37 -28.64 6.70 -18.20
C GLU A 37 -29.34 5.44 -18.73
N LYS A 38 -29.21 5.14 -20.01
CA LYS A 38 -29.73 3.93 -20.67
C LYS A 38 -28.58 3.24 -21.38
N VAL A 39 -28.46 1.95 -21.15
CA VAL A 39 -27.43 1.10 -21.77
C VAL A 39 -28.11 0.16 -22.74
N GLU A 40 -27.93 0.37 -24.06
CA GLU A 40 -28.24 -0.65 -25.06
C GLU A 40 -27.06 -1.64 -25.15
N LEU A 41 -27.24 -2.80 -24.57
CA LEU A 41 -26.21 -3.87 -24.62
C LEU A 41 -26.30 -4.59 -25.95
N LYS A 42 -25.29 -4.46 -26.77
CA LYS A 42 -25.15 -5.15 -28.08
C LYS A 42 -24.66 -6.59 -27.94
N PHE A 43 -24.49 -7.09 -26.73
CA PHE A 43 -23.87 -8.37 -26.43
C PHE A 43 -24.89 -9.33 -25.80
N LYS A 44 -24.78 -10.62 -26.11
CA LYS A 44 -25.52 -11.66 -25.41
C LYS A 44 -24.84 -11.90 -24.06
N LEU A 45 -25.49 -11.53 -22.99
CA LEU A 45 -25.01 -11.73 -21.63
C LEU A 45 -25.48 -13.06 -21.06
N PRO A 46 -24.75 -13.62 -20.07
CA PRO A 46 -25.26 -14.73 -19.26
C PRO A 46 -26.58 -14.36 -18.57
N PRO A 47 -27.40 -15.33 -18.16
CA PRO A 47 -28.58 -15.05 -17.35
C PRO A 47 -28.20 -14.33 -16.04
N PRO A 48 -28.96 -13.31 -15.60
CA PRO A 48 -28.66 -12.61 -14.35
C PRO A 48 -29.16 -13.35 -13.10
N THR A 49 -29.81 -14.50 -13.26
CA THR A 49 -30.40 -15.31 -12.19
C THR A 49 -29.29 -15.83 -11.29
N PRO A 50 -29.41 -15.68 -9.95
CA PRO A 50 -28.48 -16.30 -9.01
C PRO A 50 -28.46 -17.81 -9.19
N LEU A 51 -27.27 -18.40 -9.18
CA LEU A 51 -27.07 -19.84 -9.32
C LEU A 51 -26.88 -20.48 -7.95
N SER A 52 -27.32 -21.75 -7.78
CA SER A 52 -26.83 -22.55 -6.67
C SER A 52 -25.33 -22.81 -6.80
N TRP A 53 -24.65 -23.23 -5.74
CA TRP A 53 -23.20 -23.52 -5.82
C TRP A 53 -22.90 -24.66 -6.83
N GLU A 54 -23.80 -25.64 -6.98
CA GLU A 54 -23.69 -26.74 -7.95
C GLU A 54 -23.84 -26.25 -9.40
N GLU A 55 -24.67 -25.23 -9.61
CA GLU A 55 -24.85 -24.60 -10.92
C GLU A 55 -23.68 -23.70 -11.24
N GLU A 56 -23.21 -22.91 -10.28
CA GLU A 56 -22.04 -22.06 -10.46
C GLU A 56 -20.78 -22.88 -10.73
N LEU A 57 -20.58 -24.01 -10.07
CA LEU A 57 -19.47 -24.93 -10.30
C LEU A 57 -19.35 -25.31 -11.79
N LYS A 58 -20.47 -25.40 -12.53
CA LYS A 58 -20.49 -25.70 -13.96
C LYS A 58 -20.11 -24.51 -14.86
N THR A 59 -20.08 -23.30 -14.32
CA THR A 59 -19.72 -22.08 -15.06
C THR A 59 -18.21 -21.85 -15.12
N PHE A 60 -17.46 -22.52 -14.27
CA PHE A 60 -16.03 -22.34 -14.18
C PHE A 60 -15.27 -23.00 -15.32
N LYS A 61 -14.27 -22.28 -15.82
CA LYS A 61 -13.24 -22.79 -16.69
C LYS A 61 -11.90 -22.56 -16.01
N VAL A 62 -11.32 -23.64 -15.49
CA VAL A 62 -10.01 -23.63 -14.85
C VAL A 62 -8.95 -24.14 -15.84
N GLU A 63 -7.68 -23.76 -15.61
CA GLU A 63 -6.53 -24.23 -16.42
C GLU A 63 -6.44 -25.77 -16.39
N LYS A 64 -6.10 -26.38 -17.54
CA LYS A 64 -6.02 -27.84 -17.68
C LYS A 64 -5.08 -28.46 -16.65
N GLY A 65 -5.53 -29.53 -15.98
CA GLY A 65 -4.80 -30.21 -14.92
C GLY A 65 -5.20 -29.75 -13.52
N PHE A 66 -6.25 -28.90 -13.44
CA PHE A 66 -6.81 -28.44 -12.19
C PHE A 66 -8.33 -28.58 -12.19
N HIS A 67 -8.89 -28.73 -11.00
CA HIS A 67 -10.32 -28.67 -10.74
C HIS A 67 -10.62 -27.70 -9.58
N ILE A 68 -11.86 -27.32 -9.45
CA ILE A 68 -12.37 -26.44 -8.39
C ILE A 68 -13.39 -27.20 -7.54
N GLU A 69 -13.34 -27.03 -6.24
CA GLU A 69 -14.20 -27.69 -5.26
C GLU A 69 -14.84 -26.66 -4.34
N LEU A 70 -16.05 -26.95 -3.83
CA LEU A 70 -16.67 -26.13 -2.80
C LEU A 70 -16.07 -26.45 -1.42
N VAL A 71 -15.77 -25.39 -0.66
CA VAL A 71 -15.34 -25.47 0.75
C VAL A 71 -16.46 -25.05 1.69
N ALA A 72 -17.12 -23.93 1.41
CA ALA A 72 -18.26 -23.45 2.18
C ALA A 72 -19.17 -22.60 1.29
N SER A 73 -20.46 -22.58 1.59
CA SER A 73 -21.46 -21.77 0.87
C SER A 73 -22.57 -21.29 1.79
N GLU A 74 -23.43 -20.48 1.27
CA GLU A 74 -24.71 -20.14 1.90
C GLU A 74 -25.51 -21.41 2.19
N PRO A 75 -26.29 -21.50 3.28
CA PRO A 75 -26.49 -20.45 4.31
C PRO A 75 -25.44 -20.40 5.41
N MET A 76 -24.37 -21.22 5.35
CA MET A 76 -23.36 -21.31 6.39
C MET A 76 -22.56 -19.99 6.50
N ILE A 77 -22.28 -19.34 5.38
CA ILE A 77 -21.61 -18.04 5.30
C ILE A 77 -22.37 -17.10 4.35
N GLU A 78 -22.25 -15.79 4.60
CA GLU A 78 -22.90 -14.76 3.80
C GLU A 78 -21.91 -13.59 3.52
N SER A 79 -21.83 -13.15 2.28
CA SER A 79 -20.98 -11.99 1.87
C SER A 79 -19.55 -12.05 2.41
N PRO A 80 -18.82 -13.17 2.23
CA PRO A 80 -17.45 -13.31 2.72
C PRO A 80 -16.51 -12.36 1.96
N VAL A 81 -15.60 -11.71 2.69
CA VAL A 81 -14.62 -10.76 2.11
C VAL A 81 -13.17 -11.08 2.48
N ALA A 82 -12.94 -11.85 3.53
CA ALA A 82 -11.62 -12.26 3.96
C ALA A 82 -11.68 -13.58 4.72
N MET A 83 -10.57 -14.32 4.68
CA MET A 83 -10.40 -15.57 5.41
C MET A 83 -8.99 -15.73 5.96
N SER A 84 -8.85 -16.51 7.03
CA SER A 84 -7.56 -16.92 7.61
C SER A 84 -7.65 -18.29 8.26
N PHE A 85 -6.75 -19.21 7.89
CA PHE A 85 -6.63 -20.49 8.57
C PHE A 85 -5.89 -20.35 9.90
N ASP A 86 -6.36 -21.03 10.93
CA ASP A 86 -5.58 -21.22 12.16
C ASP A 86 -4.67 -22.46 12.05
N GLU A 87 -3.85 -22.69 13.07
CA GLU A 87 -2.89 -23.79 13.11
C GLU A 87 -3.53 -25.19 13.12
N GLN A 88 -4.82 -25.29 13.45
CA GLN A 88 -5.58 -26.55 13.40
C GLN A 88 -6.21 -26.80 12.02
N GLY A 89 -6.17 -25.83 11.11
CA GLY A 89 -6.82 -25.89 9.80
C GLY A 89 -8.27 -25.41 9.83
N ARG A 90 -8.78 -24.86 10.95
CA ARG A 90 -10.08 -24.22 11.02
C ARG A 90 -10.01 -22.88 10.29
N LEU A 91 -11.13 -22.42 9.77
CA LEU A 91 -11.18 -21.27 8.89
C LEU A 91 -11.99 -20.13 9.51
N TYR A 92 -11.33 -19.04 9.86
CA TYR A 92 -11.98 -17.78 10.17
C TYR A 92 -12.43 -17.10 8.87
N VAL A 93 -13.73 -16.74 8.78
CA VAL A 93 -14.33 -16.05 7.64
C VAL A 93 -14.96 -14.75 8.08
N VAL A 94 -14.56 -13.65 7.45
CA VAL A 94 -15.18 -12.33 7.67
C VAL A 94 -16.35 -12.15 6.72
N GLU A 95 -17.52 -11.92 7.27
CA GLU A 95 -18.77 -11.72 6.56
C GLU A 95 -19.19 -10.24 6.65
N MET A 96 -19.03 -9.50 5.56
CA MET A 96 -19.40 -8.08 5.48
C MET A 96 -20.88 -7.95 5.08
N ARG A 97 -21.77 -8.51 5.90
CA ARG A 97 -23.20 -8.67 5.62
C ARG A 97 -23.91 -7.35 5.36
N GLY A 98 -23.51 -6.25 6.00
CA GLY A 98 -24.10 -4.93 5.83
C GLY A 98 -23.73 -4.21 4.53
N TYR A 99 -22.79 -4.75 3.69
CA TYR A 99 -22.29 -4.04 2.52
C TYR A 99 -23.31 -3.99 1.39
N MET A 100 -23.64 -2.79 0.91
CA MET A 100 -24.40 -2.54 -0.34
C MET A 100 -25.65 -3.44 -0.50
N HIS A 101 -26.63 -3.39 0.40
CA HIS A 101 -27.90 -4.10 0.23
C HIS A 101 -28.69 -3.59 -0.98
N ASP A 102 -28.44 -2.33 -1.33
CA ASP A 102 -28.98 -1.66 -2.51
C ASP A 102 -27.94 -0.68 -3.11
N LEU A 103 -28.34 0.06 -4.12
CA LEU A 103 -27.52 1.07 -4.78
C LEU A 103 -27.23 2.32 -3.91
N GLU A 104 -27.93 2.49 -2.81
CA GLU A 104 -27.81 3.58 -1.85
C GLU A 104 -26.95 3.20 -0.63
N GLY A 105 -26.47 1.94 -0.55
CA GLY A 105 -25.64 1.42 0.54
C GLY A 105 -26.41 1.19 1.82
N ALA A 106 -27.66 0.77 1.73
CA ALA A 106 -28.43 0.33 2.90
C ALA A 106 -27.71 -0.82 3.62
N GLY A 107 -27.79 -0.83 4.95
CA GLY A 107 -27.16 -1.84 5.80
C GLY A 107 -25.75 -1.51 6.29
N GLU A 108 -25.01 -0.58 5.65
CA GLU A 108 -23.59 -0.33 5.97
C GLU A 108 -23.34 0.20 7.39
N LYS A 109 -24.34 0.71 8.06
CA LYS A 109 -24.25 1.19 9.46
C LYS A 109 -24.82 0.21 10.47
N GLU A 110 -25.43 -0.86 9.98
CA GLU A 110 -26.09 -1.85 10.82
C GLU A 110 -25.06 -2.87 11.32
N PRO A 111 -25.14 -3.32 12.58
CA PRO A 111 -24.24 -4.30 13.16
C PRO A 111 -24.62 -5.72 12.75
N THR A 112 -24.68 -5.99 11.46
CA THR A 112 -25.10 -7.29 10.89
C THR A 112 -23.91 -8.19 10.51
N GLY A 113 -22.70 -7.60 10.43
CA GLY A 113 -21.49 -8.34 10.07
C GLY A 113 -21.05 -9.32 11.14
N ARG A 114 -20.22 -10.29 10.73
CA ARG A 114 -19.80 -11.42 11.56
C ARG A 114 -18.39 -11.87 11.19
N VAL A 115 -17.71 -12.50 12.13
CA VAL A 115 -16.60 -13.42 11.88
C VAL A 115 -17.04 -14.80 12.30
N SER A 116 -17.09 -15.74 11.37
CA SER A 116 -17.42 -17.14 11.62
C SER A 116 -16.17 -17.99 11.68
N LEU A 117 -16.14 -18.96 12.60
CA LEU A 117 -15.15 -20.02 12.67
C LEU A 117 -15.76 -21.28 12.04
N LEU A 118 -15.17 -21.74 10.93
CA LEU A 118 -15.63 -22.92 10.21
C LEU A 118 -14.72 -24.10 10.50
N GLU A 119 -15.32 -25.29 10.59
CA GLU A 119 -14.66 -26.56 10.85
C GLU A 119 -15.12 -27.61 9.83
N ASP A 120 -14.18 -28.41 9.35
CA ASP A 120 -14.40 -29.64 8.60
C ASP A 120 -14.26 -30.76 9.63
N THR A 121 -15.39 -31.29 10.11
CA THR A 121 -15.41 -32.24 11.24
C THR A 121 -15.29 -33.70 10.80
N ASP A 122 -15.62 -34.00 9.54
CA ASP A 122 -15.55 -35.33 8.96
C ASP A 122 -14.33 -35.56 8.04
N GLY A 123 -13.58 -34.51 7.72
CA GLY A 123 -12.33 -34.56 6.96
C GLY A 123 -12.53 -34.72 5.45
N ASP A 124 -13.70 -34.41 4.92
CA ASP A 124 -13.98 -34.51 3.47
C ASP A 124 -13.48 -33.29 2.69
N GLY A 125 -13.06 -32.22 3.41
CA GLY A 125 -12.51 -30.96 2.91
C GLY A 125 -13.57 -29.92 2.58
N ARG A 126 -14.81 -30.16 2.98
CA ARG A 126 -15.89 -29.21 3.00
C ARG A 126 -16.23 -28.85 4.45
N MET A 127 -16.36 -27.59 4.73
CA MET A 127 -16.76 -27.15 6.07
C MET A 127 -18.20 -27.58 6.35
N ASP A 128 -18.45 -28.21 7.49
CA ASP A 128 -19.76 -28.72 7.90
C ASP A 128 -20.28 -28.09 9.19
N LYS A 129 -19.42 -27.37 9.93
CA LYS A 129 -19.79 -26.65 11.14
C LYS A 129 -19.34 -25.19 11.07
N ALA A 130 -20.22 -24.27 11.44
CA ALA A 130 -19.94 -22.84 11.54
C ALA A 130 -20.35 -22.30 12.91
N THR A 131 -19.42 -21.69 13.63
CA THR A 131 -19.67 -21.02 14.92
C THR A 131 -19.46 -19.52 14.76
N PRO A 132 -20.40 -18.65 15.14
CA PRO A 132 -20.16 -17.22 15.20
C PRO A 132 -19.08 -16.89 16.23
N PHE A 133 -17.83 -16.67 15.77
CA PHE A 133 -16.72 -16.33 16.64
C PHE A 133 -16.84 -14.93 17.21
N LEU A 134 -17.23 -13.96 16.38
CA LEU A 134 -17.54 -12.60 16.80
C LEU A 134 -18.70 -12.07 15.95
N ASP A 135 -19.79 -11.60 16.58
CA ASP A 135 -21.02 -11.19 15.92
C ASP A 135 -21.36 -9.72 16.16
N ASN A 136 -22.42 -9.24 15.52
CA ASN A 136 -22.93 -7.87 15.66
C ASN A 136 -21.88 -6.79 15.32
N LEU A 137 -21.21 -6.94 14.18
CA LEU A 137 -20.12 -6.07 13.73
C LEU A 137 -20.60 -5.12 12.64
N VAL A 138 -20.12 -3.87 12.70
CA VAL A 138 -20.31 -2.90 11.61
C VAL A 138 -19.16 -3.02 10.62
N MET A 139 -19.42 -3.52 9.41
CA MET A 139 -18.47 -3.57 8.30
C MET A 139 -17.12 -4.22 8.65
N PRO A 140 -17.08 -5.43 9.25
CA PRO A 140 -15.83 -6.15 9.48
C PRO A 140 -15.17 -6.46 8.13
N ARG A 141 -13.80 -6.42 8.06
CA ARG A 141 -13.13 -6.48 6.76
C ARG A 141 -11.86 -7.29 6.70
N ALA A 142 -11.31 -7.69 7.81
CA ALA A 142 -10.08 -8.47 7.82
C ALA A 142 -9.98 -9.34 9.05
N VAL A 143 -9.30 -10.47 8.90
CA VAL A 143 -8.97 -11.41 9.98
C VAL A 143 -7.56 -11.96 9.75
N LEU A 144 -6.84 -12.18 10.84
CA LEU A 144 -5.58 -12.93 10.87
C LEU A 144 -5.56 -13.80 12.12
N ALA A 145 -5.50 -15.12 11.95
CA ALA A 145 -5.30 -16.06 13.05
C ALA A 145 -3.90 -15.83 13.68
N VAL A 146 -3.86 -15.53 14.98
CA VAL A 146 -2.64 -15.11 15.68
C VAL A 146 -2.81 -15.32 17.18
N ASN A 147 -1.76 -15.72 17.89
CA ASN A 147 -1.68 -15.82 19.35
C ASN A 147 -2.82 -16.68 19.99
N GLY A 148 -3.22 -17.77 19.32
CA GLY A 148 -4.32 -18.63 19.75
C GLY A 148 -5.70 -17.98 19.71
N GLY A 149 -5.86 -16.93 18.92
CA GLY A 149 -7.10 -16.21 18.64
C GLY A 149 -7.00 -15.55 17.26
N ALA A 150 -7.55 -14.34 17.08
CA ALA A 150 -7.50 -13.62 15.82
C ALA A 150 -7.42 -12.10 16.00
N LEU A 151 -6.66 -11.43 15.12
CA LEU A 151 -6.83 -10.01 14.87
C LEU A 151 -8.02 -9.81 13.94
N ILE A 152 -8.95 -8.95 14.32
CA ILE A 152 -10.18 -8.67 13.57
C ILE A 152 -10.31 -7.16 13.37
N ALA A 153 -10.42 -6.76 12.10
CA ALA A 153 -10.62 -5.36 11.75
C ALA A 153 -12.11 -5.01 11.65
N VAL A 154 -12.55 -4.13 12.53
CA VAL A 154 -13.89 -3.52 12.54
C VAL A 154 -13.70 -2.01 12.72
N PRO A 155 -13.75 -1.22 11.65
CA PRO A 155 -13.43 0.21 11.73
C PRO A 155 -14.15 0.95 12.86
N PRO A 156 -13.49 1.85 13.59
CA PRO A 156 -12.09 2.28 13.39
C PRO A 156 -11.04 1.38 14.05
N ASN A 157 -11.46 0.27 14.67
CA ASN A 157 -10.60 -0.52 15.54
C ASN A 157 -10.02 -1.76 14.83
N LEU A 158 -8.83 -2.13 15.26
CA LEU A 158 -8.27 -3.48 15.13
C LEU A 158 -8.35 -4.12 16.51
N TYR A 159 -9.08 -5.22 16.61
CA TYR A 159 -9.23 -5.98 17.86
C TYR A 159 -8.37 -7.23 17.85
N PHE A 160 -7.85 -7.62 19.00
CA PHE A 160 -7.42 -9.00 19.27
C PHE A 160 -8.56 -9.70 20.00
N CYS A 161 -9.02 -10.82 19.45
CA CYS A 161 -10.12 -11.61 19.97
C CYS A 161 -9.67 -13.04 20.21
N LYS A 162 -10.09 -13.65 21.33
CA LYS A 162 -9.71 -15.01 21.67
C LYS A 162 -10.85 -15.74 22.35
N ASP A 163 -11.00 -17.02 22.02
CA ASP A 163 -11.81 -18.01 22.70
C ASP A 163 -10.93 -18.64 23.80
N THR A 164 -11.36 -18.57 25.06
CA THR A 164 -10.60 -19.07 26.21
C THR A 164 -11.22 -20.28 26.86
N ASP A 165 -12.50 -20.58 26.60
CA ASP A 165 -13.21 -21.74 27.15
C ASP A 165 -13.48 -22.85 26.12
N GLY A 166 -13.19 -22.60 24.84
CA GLY A 166 -13.23 -23.59 23.76
C GLY A 166 -14.62 -23.77 23.13
N ASP A 167 -15.57 -22.85 23.36
CA ASP A 167 -16.92 -22.89 22.76
C ASP A 167 -16.97 -22.39 21.32
N GLY A 168 -15.85 -21.89 20.79
CA GLY A 168 -15.72 -21.34 19.44
C GLY A 168 -16.11 -19.88 19.34
N LYS A 169 -16.39 -19.18 20.44
CA LYS A 169 -16.71 -17.76 20.49
C LYS A 169 -15.64 -16.98 21.24
N ALA A 170 -15.50 -15.70 20.91
CA ALA A 170 -14.51 -14.86 21.54
C ALA A 170 -14.98 -14.33 22.90
N ASP A 171 -14.29 -14.72 23.99
CA ASP A 171 -14.46 -14.17 25.35
C ASP A 171 -13.62 -12.92 25.55
N VAL A 172 -12.47 -12.85 24.89
CA VAL A 172 -11.55 -11.72 24.93
C VAL A 172 -11.72 -10.87 23.70
N LYS A 173 -11.79 -9.54 23.88
CA LYS A 173 -11.87 -8.57 22.80
C LYS A 173 -11.09 -7.29 23.19
N ASP A 174 -9.79 -7.29 22.92
CA ASP A 174 -8.88 -6.21 23.24
C ASP A 174 -8.62 -5.29 22.06
N ILE A 175 -8.52 -3.97 22.28
CA ILE A 175 -8.20 -3.00 21.24
C ILE A 175 -6.69 -2.93 21.04
N VAL A 176 -6.22 -3.29 19.84
CA VAL A 176 -4.82 -3.17 19.41
C VAL A 176 -4.55 -1.82 18.77
N ALA A 177 -5.49 -1.31 17.97
CA ALA A 177 -5.41 0.02 17.35
C ALA A 177 -6.80 0.63 17.19
N THR A 178 -6.87 1.97 17.17
CA THR A 178 -8.11 2.76 17.03
C THR A 178 -8.17 3.60 15.75
N ASP A 179 -7.19 3.41 14.88
CA ASP A 179 -6.97 4.13 13.62
C ASP A 179 -6.91 3.18 12.40
N PHE A 180 -7.49 1.98 12.53
CA PHE A 180 -7.53 0.97 11.46
C PHE A 180 -8.73 1.17 10.52
N GLY A 181 -8.96 2.41 10.12
CA GLY A 181 -10.05 2.88 9.30
C GLY A 181 -10.94 3.91 10.02
N THR A 182 -12.06 4.27 9.42
CA THR A 182 -13.00 5.25 9.96
C THR A 182 -14.44 4.76 9.84
N LEU A 183 -15.26 5.02 10.87
CA LEU A 183 -16.69 4.78 10.79
C LEU A 183 -17.31 5.63 9.69
N GLY A 184 -18.13 5.00 8.82
CA GLY A 184 -18.75 5.68 7.69
C GLY A 184 -17.75 6.12 6.61
N GLY A 185 -16.50 5.69 6.67
CA GLY A 185 -15.52 5.82 5.60
C GLY A 185 -15.86 4.89 4.41
N GLN A 186 -15.04 4.94 3.37
CA GLN A 186 -15.26 4.11 2.19
C GLN A 186 -14.76 2.69 2.42
N PRO A 187 -15.62 1.67 2.40
CA PRO A 187 -15.24 0.30 2.71
C PRO A 187 -14.09 -0.23 1.84
N GLU A 188 -14.06 0.12 0.56
CA GLU A 188 -13.06 -0.38 -0.38
C GLU A 188 -11.66 0.20 -0.19
N HIS A 189 -11.50 1.27 0.60
CA HIS A 189 -10.25 2.04 0.72
C HIS A 189 -9.68 2.11 2.14
N MET A 190 -10.19 1.31 3.07
CA MET A 190 -9.67 1.27 4.43
C MET A 190 -8.66 0.14 4.61
N ALA A 191 -7.90 0.20 5.70
CA ALA A 191 -6.95 -0.84 6.10
C ALA A 191 -7.58 -2.23 6.12
N ASN A 192 -6.87 -3.23 5.56
CA ASN A 192 -7.33 -4.61 5.43
C ASN A 192 -6.15 -5.59 5.33
N THR A 193 -6.45 -6.87 5.18
CA THR A 193 -5.51 -7.97 4.92
C THR A 193 -4.25 -7.91 5.76
N PRO A 194 -4.32 -8.09 7.10
CA PRO A 194 -3.13 -8.25 7.93
C PRO A 194 -2.42 -9.55 7.57
N VAL A 195 -1.09 -9.50 7.48
CA VAL A 195 -0.22 -10.62 7.15
C VAL A 195 0.94 -10.66 8.13
N TRP A 196 1.15 -11.81 8.79
CA TRP A 196 2.38 -12.07 9.54
C TRP A 196 3.50 -12.32 8.54
N ALA A 197 4.43 -11.38 8.43
CA ALA A 197 5.51 -11.46 7.47
C ALA A 197 6.74 -12.17 8.05
N MET A 198 7.66 -12.55 7.16
CA MET A 198 8.91 -13.24 7.49
C MET A 198 9.72 -12.53 8.59
N ASP A 199 9.68 -11.20 8.68
CA ASP A 199 10.37 -10.38 9.69
C ASP A 199 9.64 -10.31 11.05
N ASN A 200 8.68 -11.19 11.28
CA ASN A 200 7.84 -11.27 12.48
C ASN A 200 7.04 -9.98 12.73
N ALA A 201 6.81 -9.18 11.70
CA ALA A 201 5.91 -8.04 11.75
C ALA A 201 4.59 -8.35 11.05
N ILE A 202 3.49 -7.79 11.58
CA ILE A 202 2.18 -7.84 10.93
C ILE A 202 2.02 -6.57 10.11
N TRP A 203 1.97 -6.76 8.80
CA TRP A 203 1.72 -5.72 7.81
C TRP A 203 0.27 -5.77 7.36
N SER A 204 -0.30 -4.63 6.96
CA SER A 204 -1.66 -4.57 6.44
C SER A 204 -1.74 -3.71 5.19
N ALA A 205 -2.62 -4.10 4.26
CA ALA A 205 -2.90 -3.28 3.09
C ALA A 205 -3.56 -1.96 3.50
N GLY A 206 -3.18 -0.86 2.84
CA GLY A 206 -3.73 0.47 3.10
C GLY A 206 -3.40 1.06 4.48
N TYR A 207 -2.39 0.53 5.19
CA TYR A 207 -2.03 0.96 6.54
C TYR A 207 -0.52 1.15 6.67
N SER A 208 -0.09 2.21 7.35
CA SER A 208 1.33 2.57 7.49
C SER A 208 1.97 2.13 8.80
N THR A 209 1.19 1.63 9.75
CA THR A 209 1.71 1.07 11.00
C THR A 209 1.79 -0.45 10.87
N ARG A 210 2.91 -1.03 11.30
CA ARG A 210 3.07 -2.47 11.46
C ARG A 210 3.12 -2.83 12.93
N PHE A 211 2.69 -4.04 13.25
CA PHE A 211 2.68 -4.52 14.62
C PHE A 211 3.69 -5.67 14.79
N LYS A 212 4.27 -5.76 15.96
CA LYS A 212 5.04 -6.93 16.42
C LYS A 212 4.50 -7.38 17.77
N LEU A 213 4.31 -8.67 17.93
CA LEU A 213 3.98 -9.25 19.23
C LEU A 213 5.29 -9.67 19.89
N ARG A 214 5.61 -9.05 21.03
CA ARG A 214 6.81 -9.33 21.82
C ARG A 214 6.41 -9.53 23.28
N SER A 215 6.70 -10.72 23.83
CA SER A 215 6.34 -11.06 25.22
C SER A 215 4.87 -10.73 25.56
N GLY A 216 3.96 -11.04 24.65
CA GLY A 216 2.52 -10.78 24.82
C GLY A 216 2.08 -9.33 24.66
N VAL A 217 2.97 -8.40 24.30
CA VAL A 217 2.67 -6.97 24.11
C VAL A 217 2.74 -6.59 22.62
N TRP A 218 1.70 -5.90 22.15
CA TRP A 218 1.65 -5.33 20.82
C TRP A 218 2.53 -4.06 20.72
N GLN A 219 3.61 -4.17 19.98
CA GLN A 219 4.49 -3.04 19.68
C GLN A 219 4.14 -2.49 18.30
N LYS A 220 4.14 -1.14 18.19
CA LYS A 220 3.88 -0.41 16.95
C LYS A 220 5.18 0.11 16.37
N ASP A 221 5.31 0.01 15.05
CA ASP A 221 6.43 0.55 14.28
C ASP A 221 5.90 1.16 12.97
N THR A 222 6.64 2.09 12.40
CA THR A 222 6.20 2.81 11.20
C THR A 222 6.72 2.13 9.94
N GLY A 223 5.82 1.90 8.99
CA GLY A 223 6.09 1.48 7.62
C GLY A 223 5.52 2.47 6.62
N LEU A 224 5.42 2.05 5.38
CA LEU A 224 4.70 2.77 4.33
C LEU A 224 3.41 2.01 4.00
N GLY A 225 2.29 2.71 3.90
CA GLY A 225 1.03 2.10 3.45
C GLY A 225 1.14 1.58 2.01
N ARG A 226 0.66 0.36 1.77
CA ARG A 226 0.73 -0.34 0.48
C ARG A 226 -0.58 -1.04 0.16
N GLY A 227 -0.86 -1.16 -1.13
CA GLY A 227 -2.03 -1.87 -1.62
C GLY A 227 -3.34 -1.14 -1.36
N GLN A 228 -4.40 -1.71 -1.89
CA GLN A 228 -5.76 -1.23 -1.68
C GLN A 228 -6.64 -2.32 -1.07
N TRP A 229 -6.68 -3.51 -1.69
CA TRP A 229 -7.37 -4.67 -1.13
C TRP A 229 -6.52 -5.91 -1.39
N GLY A 230 -5.83 -6.36 -0.35
CA GLY A 230 -4.94 -7.52 -0.42
C GLY A 230 -3.46 -7.20 -0.27
N LEU A 231 -2.79 -8.05 0.51
CA LEU A 231 -1.35 -8.06 0.75
C LEU A 231 -0.91 -9.50 0.91
N CYS A 232 0.22 -9.87 0.34
CA CYS A 232 0.86 -11.17 0.52
C CYS A 232 2.38 -11.04 0.50
N GLN A 233 3.07 -12.15 0.77
CA GLN A 233 4.53 -12.22 0.70
C GLN A 233 5.01 -13.40 -0.14
N ASP A 234 6.25 -13.31 -0.62
CA ASP A 234 6.96 -14.48 -1.15
C ASP A 234 7.76 -15.23 -0.07
N ASP A 235 8.52 -16.27 -0.46
CA ASP A 235 9.33 -17.06 0.44
C ASP A 235 10.50 -16.30 1.09
N PHE A 236 10.74 -15.08 0.69
CA PHE A 236 11.83 -14.21 1.17
C PHE A 236 11.35 -13.00 1.96
N GLY A 237 10.02 -12.90 2.17
CA GLY A 237 9.39 -11.81 2.91
C GLY A 237 9.26 -10.50 2.14
N ARG A 238 9.36 -10.51 0.81
CA ARG A 238 8.99 -9.34 -0.01
C ARG A 238 7.47 -9.25 -0.07
N LEU A 239 6.94 -8.03 0.11
CA LEU A 239 5.51 -7.78 0.09
C LEU A 239 5.02 -7.54 -1.33
N PHE A 240 3.91 -8.21 -1.69
CA PHE A 240 3.20 -8.05 -2.95
C PHE A 240 1.77 -7.58 -2.69
N PHE A 241 1.27 -6.70 -3.55
CA PHE A 241 -0.03 -6.06 -3.39
C PHE A 241 -0.56 -5.55 -4.73
N ASN A 242 -1.77 -5.04 -4.72
CA ASN A 242 -2.43 -4.49 -5.90
C ASN A 242 -3.15 -3.19 -5.60
N TYR A 243 -3.58 -2.53 -6.67
CA TYR A 243 -4.58 -1.45 -6.67
C TYR A 243 -5.68 -1.80 -7.67
N ASN A 244 -6.85 -1.20 -7.57
CA ASN A 244 -8.00 -1.54 -8.43
C ASN A 244 -7.65 -1.70 -9.92
N SER A 245 -6.78 -0.85 -10.46
CA SER A 245 -6.38 -0.84 -11.87
C SER A 245 -4.96 -1.30 -12.13
N ASP A 246 -4.29 -1.92 -11.15
CA ASP A 246 -2.93 -2.44 -11.27
C ASP A 246 -2.79 -3.76 -10.51
N MET A 247 -2.68 -4.84 -11.26
CA MET A 247 -2.84 -6.20 -10.74
C MET A 247 -1.74 -6.64 -9.78
N LEU A 248 -0.50 -6.19 -9.99
CA LEU A 248 0.59 -6.66 -9.14
C LEU A 248 1.73 -5.65 -9.04
N ARG A 249 2.01 -5.27 -7.81
CA ARG A 249 3.17 -4.48 -7.40
C ARG A 249 3.92 -5.20 -6.29
N ALA A 250 5.15 -4.76 -6.05
CA ALA A 250 5.99 -5.31 -4.98
C ALA A 250 6.86 -4.24 -4.34
N ASP A 251 7.21 -4.46 -3.07
CA ASP A 251 8.33 -3.80 -2.43
C ASP A 251 9.55 -4.74 -2.51
N LEU A 252 10.53 -4.36 -3.32
CA LEU A 252 11.74 -5.15 -3.57
C LEU A 252 12.78 -4.97 -2.46
N LEU A 253 12.68 -3.87 -1.70
CA LEU A 253 13.49 -3.56 -0.53
C LEU A 253 12.60 -3.24 0.68
N PRO A 254 13.10 -3.37 1.91
CA PRO A 254 12.35 -3.11 3.13
C PRO A 254 11.81 -1.68 3.20
N THR A 255 10.49 -1.51 3.25
CA THR A 255 9.85 -0.18 3.18
C THR A 255 10.11 0.69 4.39
N GLU A 256 10.35 0.09 5.56
CA GLU A 256 10.74 0.82 6.77
C GLU A 256 12.05 1.60 6.61
N ALA A 257 12.90 1.17 5.69
CA ALA A 257 14.12 1.92 5.38
C ALA A 257 13.81 3.26 4.70
N PHE A 258 12.78 3.29 3.85
CA PHE A 258 12.40 4.48 3.08
C PHE A 258 11.67 5.54 3.91
N THR A 259 11.14 5.20 5.08
CA THR A 259 10.58 6.19 6.02
C THR A 259 11.62 7.19 6.51
N ARG A 260 12.92 6.82 6.48
CA ARG A 260 14.03 7.68 6.88
C ARG A 260 14.32 8.80 5.89
N ASN A 261 14.02 8.58 4.60
CA ASN A 261 14.20 9.60 3.56
C ASN A 261 12.96 9.73 2.66
N PRO A 262 11.95 10.47 3.08
CA PRO A 262 10.70 10.64 2.32
C PRO A 262 10.89 11.40 0.99
N LEU A 263 12.09 11.93 0.71
CA LEU A 263 12.41 12.56 -0.56
C LEU A 263 12.69 11.55 -1.69
N LEU A 264 12.77 10.25 -1.38
CA LEU A 264 12.91 9.17 -2.38
C LEU A 264 11.54 8.81 -2.99
N ARG A 265 10.90 9.77 -3.65
CA ARG A 265 9.50 9.70 -4.11
C ARG A 265 9.24 8.64 -5.17
N ASN A 266 10.20 8.40 -6.05
CA ASN A 266 10.07 7.56 -7.24
C ASN A 266 11.08 6.43 -7.23
N ALA A 267 11.39 5.91 -6.03
CA ALA A 267 12.26 4.75 -5.92
C ALA A 267 11.66 3.56 -6.67
N MET A 268 12.44 2.93 -7.53
CA MET A 268 12.01 1.75 -8.31
C MET A 268 11.93 0.48 -7.45
N SER A 269 12.58 0.51 -6.29
CA SER A 269 12.66 -0.61 -5.35
C SER A 269 11.45 -0.75 -4.42
N ILE A 270 10.57 0.26 -4.35
CA ILE A 270 9.33 0.22 -3.58
C ILE A 270 8.14 0.58 -4.46
N ASN A 271 6.97 0.00 -4.15
CA ASN A 271 5.78 0.14 -4.98
C ASN A 271 6.04 -0.17 -6.48
N ALA A 272 6.98 -1.08 -6.73
CA ALA A 272 7.43 -1.42 -8.07
C ALA A 272 6.29 -2.09 -8.87
N LYS A 273 6.00 -1.58 -10.07
CA LYS A 273 5.07 -2.23 -10.98
C LYS A 273 5.76 -3.44 -11.61
N VAL A 274 5.44 -4.64 -11.10
CA VAL A 274 6.09 -5.88 -11.55
C VAL A 274 5.40 -6.52 -12.76
N ALA A 275 4.09 -6.29 -12.94
CA ALA A 275 3.32 -6.77 -14.08
C ALA A 275 3.16 -5.67 -15.15
N ALA A 276 3.89 -5.76 -16.25
CA ALA A 276 3.79 -4.81 -17.35
C ALA A 276 2.56 -5.05 -18.23
N ASP A 277 2.32 -6.30 -18.64
CA ASP A 277 1.14 -6.72 -19.39
C ASP A 277 0.06 -7.24 -18.42
N GLN A 278 -1.04 -6.49 -18.31
CA GLN A 278 -2.18 -6.78 -17.44
C GLN A 278 -3.46 -6.98 -18.27
N THR A 279 -3.32 -7.39 -19.53
CA THR A 279 -4.47 -7.67 -20.41
C THR A 279 -5.29 -8.82 -19.85
N LEU A 280 -6.61 -8.65 -19.78
CA LEU A 280 -7.57 -9.63 -19.27
C LEU A 280 -8.28 -10.36 -20.39
N PHE A 281 -8.70 -11.61 -20.13
CA PHE A 281 -9.44 -12.45 -21.09
C PHE A 281 -10.64 -13.11 -20.39
N PRO A 282 -11.70 -12.34 -20.05
CA PRO A 282 -12.94 -12.89 -19.52
C PRO A 282 -13.57 -13.90 -20.49
N SER A 283 -14.30 -14.89 -19.98
CA SER A 283 -14.97 -15.94 -20.80
C SER A 283 -16.33 -15.51 -21.36
N HIS A 284 -16.82 -14.33 -20.99
CA HIS A 284 -18.08 -13.75 -21.46
C HIS A 284 -17.99 -12.21 -21.49
N PRO A 285 -18.89 -11.49 -22.17
CA PRO A 285 -18.97 -10.05 -22.09
C PRO A 285 -19.22 -9.57 -20.66
N THR A 286 -18.46 -8.57 -20.20
CA THR A 286 -18.49 -8.03 -18.85
C THR A 286 -18.81 -6.53 -18.84
N PRO A 287 -19.98 -6.09 -19.35
CA PRO A 287 -20.32 -4.68 -19.44
C PRO A 287 -20.62 -4.05 -18.07
N GLY A 288 -20.92 -4.88 -17.05
CA GLY A 288 -21.22 -4.43 -15.68
C GLY A 288 -20.02 -3.89 -14.93
N VAL A 289 -19.23 -3.03 -15.55
CA VAL A 289 -18.07 -2.34 -14.97
C VAL A 289 -18.27 -0.84 -14.97
N ASN A 290 -17.71 -0.15 -14.00
CA ASN A 290 -18.00 1.26 -13.73
C ASN A 290 -17.81 2.19 -14.94
N ARG A 291 -16.83 1.91 -15.81
CA ARG A 291 -16.52 2.69 -17.02
C ARG A 291 -16.79 1.91 -18.32
N GLY A 292 -17.75 0.99 -18.31
CA GLY A 292 -18.09 0.18 -19.49
C GLY A 292 -18.55 1.00 -20.69
N TYR A 293 -18.96 2.26 -20.50
CA TYR A 293 -19.27 3.21 -21.58
C TYR A 293 -18.05 3.81 -22.26
N ASP A 294 -16.85 3.70 -21.68
CA ASP A 294 -15.62 4.18 -22.30
C ASP A 294 -15.14 3.15 -23.33
N PRO A 295 -14.96 3.52 -24.62
CA PRO A 295 -14.48 2.60 -25.67
C PRO A 295 -13.12 1.96 -25.39
N LYS A 296 -12.35 2.50 -24.46
CA LYS A 296 -11.05 1.95 -24.04
C LYS A 296 -11.17 0.86 -22.95
N SER A 297 -12.31 0.74 -22.31
CA SER A 297 -12.53 -0.22 -21.22
C SER A 297 -12.92 -1.59 -21.73
N LEU A 298 -13.88 -1.65 -22.62
CA LEU A 298 -14.37 -2.90 -23.22
C LEU A 298 -13.82 -3.10 -24.65
N ARG A 299 -13.61 -4.37 -25.01
CA ARG A 299 -13.34 -4.75 -26.41
C ARG A 299 -14.62 -4.72 -27.22
N ALA A 300 -14.49 -4.95 -28.53
CA ALA A 300 -15.61 -5.01 -29.47
C ALA A 300 -16.62 -6.14 -29.13
N ASP A 301 -16.16 -7.19 -28.46
CA ASP A 301 -16.98 -8.32 -27.98
C ASP A 301 -17.61 -8.08 -26.60
N GLY A 302 -17.41 -6.90 -26.02
CA GLY A 302 -17.95 -6.51 -24.69
C GLY A 302 -17.13 -7.01 -23.52
N THR A 303 -15.97 -7.66 -23.73
CA THR A 303 -15.13 -8.15 -22.62
C THR A 303 -14.25 -7.02 -22.06
N LEU A 304 -14.05 -7.00 -20.75
CA LEU A 304 -13.12 -6.07 -20.08
C LEU A 304 -11.70 -6.34 -20.52
N SER A 305 -11.00 -5.30 -20.98
CA SER A 305 -9.64 -5.42 -21.53
C SER A 305 -8.52 -5.26 -20.52
N LYS A 306 -8.76 -4.49 -19.46
CA LYS A 306 -7.78 -4.14 -18.39
C LYS A 306 -8.43 -4.17 -17.02
N PRO A 307 -7.65 -4.38 -15.94
CA PRO A 307 -8.19 -4.45 -14.60
C PRO A 307 -8.85 -3.16 -14.14
N THR A 308 -9.88 -3.29 -13.32
CA THR A 308 -10.63 -2.18 -12.74
C THR A 308 -11.08 -2.43 -11.29
N GLY A 309 -11.08 -3.70 -10.83
CA GLY A 309 -11.50 -4.11 -9.49
C GLY A 309 -10.54 -5.08 -8.82
N THR A 310 -9.28 -5.12 -9.25
CA THR A 310 -8.29 -6.09 -8.76
C THR A 310 -8.15 -6.07 -7.24
N CYS A 311 -8.10 -7.25 -6.63
CA CYS A 311 -7.99 -7.42 -5.19
C CYS A 311 -7.32 -8.76 -4.80
N GLY A 312 -6.99 -8.93 -3.51
CA GLY A 312 -6.64 -10.17 -2.86
C GLY A 312 -5.55 -11.03 -3.53
N ALA A 313 -4.51 -10.41 -4.09
CA ALA A 313 -3.41 -11.12 -4.77
C ALA A 313 -2.69 -12.10 -3.85
N LEU A 314 -2.21 -13.21 -4.41
CA LEU A 314 -1.44 -14.26 -3.74
C LEU A 314 -0.18 -14.60 -4.51
N ILE A 315 0.96 -14.72 -3.83
CA ILE A 315 2.11 -15.50 -4.31
C ILE A 315 1.91 -16.94 -3.85
N TYR A 316 1.78 -17.86 -4.77
CA TYR A 316 1.55 -19.27 -4.45
C TYR A 316 2.82 -19.90 -3.86
N ARG A 317 2.72 -20.39 -2.64
CA ARG A 317 3.80 -21.00 -1.85
C ARG A 317 3.38 -22.36 -1.29
N GLY A 318 2.26 -22.91 -1.77
CA GLY A 318 1.78 -24.24 -1.43
C GLY A 318 2.59 -25.34 -2.14
N ASP A 319 2.37 -26.58 -1.75
CA ASP A 319 3.05 -27.76 -2.29
C ASP A 319 2.09 -28.72 -3.02
N ALA A 320 0.81 -28.37 -3.13
CA ALA A 320 -0.16 -29.17 -3.88
C ALA A 320 0.00 -29.04 -5.40
N PHE A 321 0.33 -27.83 -5.90
CA PHE A 321 0.46 -27.60 -7.34
C PHE A 321 1.80 -28.10 -7.88
N PRO A 322 1.88 -28.40 -9.20
CA PRO A 322 3.17 -28.73 -9.82
C PRO A 322 4.23 -27.64 -9.59
N ALA A 323 5.49 -28.04 -9.50
CA ALA A 323 6.60 -27.13 -9.19
C ALA A 323 6.68 -25.87 -10.07
N ALA A 324 6.19 -25.93 -11.33
CA ALA A 324 6.15 -24.81 -12.24
C ALA A 324 5.22 -23.65 -11.77
N TYR A 325 4.35 -23.91 -10.81
CA TYR A 325 3.43 -22.92 -10.23
C TYR A 325 3.97 -22.28 -8.96
N LEU A 326 5.00 -22.87 -8.34
CA LEU A 326 5.61 -22.32 -7.12
C LEU A 326 6.16 -20.91 -7.40
N GLY A 327 5.82 -19.97 -6.54
CA GLY A 327 6.21 -18.57 -6.69
C GLY A 327 5.43 -17.78 -7.75
N ASN A 328 4.48 -18.39 -8.47
CA ASN A 328 3.60 -17.64 -9.37
C ASN A 328 2.62 -16.75 -8.58
N ALA A 329 2.23 -15.63 -9.18
CA ALA A 329 1.20 -14.77 -8.62
C ALA A 329 -0.18 -15.14 -9.18
N PHE A 330 -1.18 -15.22 -8.29
CA PHE A 330 -2.58 -15.41 -8.62
C PHE A 330 -3.36 -14.18 -8.16
N VAL A 331 -4.08 -13.55 -9.08
CA VAL A 331 -4.68 -12.23 -8.84
C VAL A 331 -6.15 -12.24 -9.23
N PRO A 332 -7.06 -12.18 -8.24
CA PRO A 332 -8.49 -12.05 -8.47
C PRO A 332 -8.86 -10.70 -9.12
N GLU A 333 -9.80 -10.74 -10.07
CA GLU A 333 -10.41 -9.58 -10.71
C GLU A 333 -11.94 -9.78 -10.75
N PRO A 334 -12.65 -9.37 -9.69
CA PRO A 334 -14.08 -9.62 -9.53
C PRO A 334 -14.94 -8.96 -10.60
N CYS A 335 -14.50 -7.84 -11.19
CA CYS A 335 -15.27 -7.17 -12.24
C CYS A 335 -15.22 -7.91 -13.58
N ALA A 336 -14.23 -8.77 -13.77
CA ALA A 336 -14.06 -9.61 -14.96
C ALA A 336 -14.38 -11.09 -14.70
N ASN A 337 -14.80 -11.45 -13.49
CA ASN A 337 -15.18 -12.82 -13.07
C ASN A 337 -14.04 -13.82 -13.31
N LEU A 338 -12.82 -13.49 -12.87
CA LEU A 338 -11.64 -14.30 -13.17
C LEU A 338 -10.54 -14.22 -12.09
N VAL A 339 -9.63 -15.18 -12.15
CA VAL A 339 -8.34 -15.15 -11.48
C VAL A 339 -7.23 -15.26 -12.53
N LYS A 340 -6.35 -14.26 -12.56
CA LYS A 340 -5.21 -14.21 -13.46
C LYS A 340 -3.98 -14.80 -12.83
N ARG A 341 -3.18 -15.55 -13.61
CA ARG A 341 -1.87 -16.06 -13.21
C ARG A 341 -0.74 -15.31 -13.91
N PHE A 342 0.29 -14.96 -13.16
CA PHE A 342 1.57 -14.48 -13.68
C PHE A 342 2.69 -15.43 -13.28
N THR A 343 3.59 -15.75 -14.20
CA THR A 343 4.88 -16.36 -13.87
C THR A 343 5.85 -15.28 -13.43
N MET A 344 6.64 -15.59 -12.40
CA MET A 344 7.57 -14.65 -11.80
C MET A 344 9.00 -14.96 -12.23
N SER A 345 9.80 -13.94 -12.43
CA SER A 345 11.24 -14.07 -12.68
C SER A 345 11.98 -12.96 -11.91
N GLU A 346 13.23 -13.24 -11.55
CA GLU A 346 14.07 -12.30 -10.82
C GLU A 346 15.44 -12.17 -11.49
N LYS A 347 15.95 -10.94 -11.54
CA LYS A 347 17.31 -10.65 -11.95
C LYS A 347 17.86 -9.46 -11.16
N ASP A 348 19.01 -9.63 -10.53
CA ASP A 348 19.69 -8.59 -9.69
C ASP A 348 18.76 -8.00 -8.60
N GLY A 349 17.86 -8.82 -8.00
CA GLY A 349 16.86 -8.41 -7.02
C GLY A 349 15.59 -7.78 -7.61
N VAL A 350 15.56 -7.52 -8.91
CA VAL A 350 14.38 -6.96 -9.60
C VAL A 350 13.45 -8.07 -10.05
N VAL A 351 12.24 -8.07 -9.54
CA VAL A 351 11.19 -9.04 -9.86
C VAL A 351 10.35 -8.54 -11.05
N LYS A 352 9.99 -9.47 -11.93
CA LYS A 352 9.07 -9.24 -13.06
C LYS A 352 8.00 -10.32 -13.10
N ALA A 353 6.75 -9.90 -13.29
CA ALA A 353 5.61 -10.75 -13.52
C ALA A 353 5.26 -10.76 -15.02
N THR A 354 5.18 -11.95 -15.61
CA THR A 354 4.90 -12.15 -17.04
C THR A 354 3.56 -12.86 -17.22
N ASN A 355 2.69 -12.28 -18.03
CA ASN A 355 1.46 -12.94 -18.47
C ASN A 355 1.82 -14.00 -19.51
N THR A 356 1.74 -15.28 -19.15
CA THR A 356 2.10 -16.40 -20.03
C THR A 356 0.91 -16.99 -20.79
N ALA A 357 -0.31 -16.73 -20.31
CA ALA A 357 -1.53 -17.20 -20.94
C ALA A 357 -1.85 -16.37 -22.20
N LYS A 358 -2.07 -17.02 -23.32
CA LYS A 358 -2.51 -16.37 -24.56
C LYS A 358 -4.03 -16.50 -24.68
N ASN A 359 -4.75 -15.39 -24.60
CA ASN A 359 -6.21 -15.32 -24.77
C ASN A 359 -7.00 -16.21 -23.80
N THR A 360 -6.47 -16.47 -22.63
CA THR A 360 -7.10 -17.26 -21.57
C THR A 360 -6.62 -16.80 -20.18
N GLU A 361 -7.28 -17.28 -19.14
CA GLU A 361 -6.89 -17.01 -17.74
C GLU A 361 -6.75 -18.34 -16.98
N PHE A 362 -6.22 -18.27 -15.74
CA PHE A 362 -6.10 -19.45 -14.89
C PHE A 362 -7.49 -19.98 -14.48
N LEU A 363 -8.38 -19.08 -14.07
CA LEU A 363 -9.78 -19.38 -13.77
C LEU A 363 -10.66 -18.27 -14.35
N THR A 364 -11.75 -18.64 -15.00
CA THR A 364 -12.86 -17.75 -15.38
C THR A 364 -14.18 -18.38 -15.03
N SER A 365 -15.19 -17.54 -14.77
CA SER A 365 -16.59 -17.96 -14.68
C SER A 365 -17.42 -17.28 -15.76
N THR A 366 -18.50 -17.94 -16.20
CA THR A 366 -19.55 -17.31 -17.01
C THR A 366 -20.67 -16.72 -16.14
N ASP A 367 -20.62 -16.88 -14.83
CA ASP A 367 -21.54 -16.25 -13.90
C ASP A 367 -21.04 -14.84 -13.53
N GLU A 368 -21.85 -13.82 -13.82
CA GLU A 368 -21.49 -12.43 -13.49
C GLU A 368 -21.52 -12.11 -12.00
N ARG A 369 -22.04 -13.02 -11.16
CA ARG A 369 -22.07 -12.89 -9.69
C ARG A 369 -20.84 -13.51 -9.03
N PHE A 370 -20.03 -14.27 -9.74
CA PHE A 370 -18.73 -14.72 -9.25
C PHE A 370 -17.82 -13.52 -8.99
N ARG A 371 -17.54 -13.25 -7.71
CA ARG A 371 -16.73 -12.08 -7.27
C ARG A 371 -15.57 -12.53 -6.41
N PRO A 372 -14.50 -13.08 -7.01
CA PRO A 372 -13.32 -13.51 -6.25
C PRO A 372 -12.63 -12.28 -5.66
N VAL A 373 -12.54 -12.18 -4.33
CA VAL A 373 -12.03 -10.99 -3.61
C VAL A 373 -10.75 -11.26 -2.83
N GLN A 374 -10.42 -12.53 -2.54
CA GLN A 374 -9.16 -12.91 -1.90
C GLN A 374 -8.73 -14.30 -2.36
N ALA A 375 -7.41 -14.47 -2.59
CA ALA A 375 -6.77 -15.77 -2.73
C ALA A 375 -5.85 -16.05 -1.54
N ALA A 376 -5.75 -17.31 -1.10
CA ALA A 376 -4.88 -17.75 -0.01
C ALA A 376 -4.28 -19.13 -0.27
N ASN A 377 -3.10 -19.41 0.32
CA ASN A 377 -2.56 -20.77 0.43
C ASN A 377 -3.23 -21.49 1.59
N GLY A 378 -3.68 -22.71 1.36
CA GLY A 378 -4.27 -23.55 2.40
C GLY A 378 -3.25 -24.41 3.16
N PRO A 379 -3.67 -24.98 4.30
CA PRO A 379 -2.86 -25.92 5.08
C PRO A 379 -2.54 -27.21 4.32
N ASP A 380 -3.30 -27.55 3.29
CA ASP A 380 -3.13 -28.68 2.38
C ASP A 380 -2.31 -28.31 1.12
N GLY A 381 -1.78 -27.11 1.07
CA GLY A 381 -1.00 -26.61 -0.07
C GLY A 381 -1.82 -26.20 -1.30
N ALA A 382 -3.15 -26.33 -1.28
CA ALA A 382 -4.02 -25.89 -2.36
C ALA A 382 -4.24 -24.35 -2.35
N LEU A 383 -4.88 -23.83 -3.41
CA LEU A 383 -5.26 -22.43 -3.50
C LEU A 383 -6.74 -22.27 -3.13
N TYR A 384 -7.03 -21.37 -2.20
CA TYR A 384 -8.39 -21.05 -1.77
C TYR A 384 -8.79 -19.67 -2.26
N LEU A 385 -10.09 -19.53 -2.63
CA LEU A 385 -10.66 -18.28 -3.10
C LEU A 385 -11.89 -17.91 -2.27
N VAL A 386 -11.96 -16.66 -1.81
CA VAL A 386 -13.17 -16.06 -1.27
C VAL A 386 -13.97 -15.48 -2.44
N ASP A 387 -15.17 -15.96 -2.61
CA ASP A 387 -16.15 -15.47 -3.57
C ASP A 387 -17.28 -14.76 -2.82
N MET A 388 -17.33 -13.45 -2.94
CA MET A 388 -18.38 -12.65 -2.30
C MET A 388 -19.77 -12.94 -2.87
N TYR A 389 -19.84 -13.51 -4.07
CA TYR A 389 -21.03 -13.89 -4.84
C TYR A 389 -22.12 -12.82 -4.86
N ARG A 390 -21.88 -11.72 -5.54
CA ARG A 390 -22.78 -10.55 -5.53
C ARG A 390 -22.95 -9.92 -6.91
N GLY A 391 -24.15 -9.39 -7.15
CA GLY A 391 -24.41 -8.56 -8.32
C GLY A 391 -23.76 -7.17 -8.20
N ILE A 392 -23.78 -6.56 -7.02
CA ILE A 392 -23.13 -5.28 -6.74
C ILE A 392 -21.84 -5.54 -5.98
N VAL A 393 -20.71 -5.22 -6.59
CA VAL A 393 -19.38 -5.28 -5.94
C VAL A 393 -18.82 -3.88 -5.69
N GLN A 394 -19.20 -2.88 -6.47
CA GLN A 394 -18.74 -1.51 -6.38
C GLN A 394 -19.49 -0.73 -5.30
N HIS A 395 -18.77 -0.05 -4.39
CA HIS A 395 -19.39 0.80 -3.39
C HIS A 395 -20.13 2.00 -4.01
N GLN A 396 -21.22 2.42 -3.36
CA GLN A 396 -22.12 3.50 -3.80
C GLN A 396 -21.39 4.79 -4.20
N SER A 397 -20.30 5.14 -3.52
CA SER A 397 -19.49 6.34 -3.80
C SER A 397 -18.86 6.35 -5.18
N PHE A 398 -18.77 5.21 -5.84
CA PHE A 398 -18.11 5.04 -7.14
C PHE A 398 -19.06 4.61 -8.25
N LEU A 399 -20.35 4.39 -7.97
CA LEU A 399 -21.31 4.01 -8.99
C LEU A 399 -21.51 5.12 -10.01
N THR A 400 -21.37 4.82 -11.31
CA THR A 400 -21.72 5.70 -12.42
C THR A 400 -23.16 5.47 -12.86
N HIS A 401 -23.77 6.45 -13.56
CA HIS A 401 -25.10 6.26 -14.20
C HIS A 401 -25.16 5.00 -15.04
N TYR A 402 -24.10 4.76 -15.80
CA TYR A 402 -23.96 3.57 -16.64
C TYR A 402 -24.07 2.29 -15.82
N LEU A 403 -23.29 2.17 -14.73
CA LEU A 403 -23.31 0.96 -13.91
C LEU A 403 -24.62 0.79 -13.16
N ILE A 404 -25.22 1.89 -12.64
CA ILE A 404 -26.55 1.89 -12.03
C ILE A 404 -27.60 1.37 -13.02
N ALA A 405 -27.60 1.90 -14.26
CA ALA A 405 -28.52 1.45 -15.29
C ALA A 405 -28.37 -0.05 -15.61
N ASN A 406 -27.13 -0.54 -15.68
CA ASN A 406 -26.84 -1.95 -15.91
C ASN A 406 -27.33 -2.84 -14.76
N ILE A 407 -27.08 -2.43 -13.51
CA ILE A 407 -27.53 -3.17 -12.31
C ILE A 407 -29.06 -3.27 -12.27
N LYS A 408 -29.76 -2.16 -12.52
CA LYS A 408 -31.23 -2.12 -12.51
C LYS A 408 -31.85 -2.95 -13.63
N ASP A 409 -31.35 -2.81 -14.85
CA ASP A 409 -31.84 -3.55 -16.02
C ASP A 409 -31.71 -5.08 -15.80
N ARG A 410 -30.62 -5.50 -15.17
CA ARG A 410 -30.33 -6.91 -14.90
C ARG A 410 -30.79 -7.39 -13.51
N LYS A 411 -31.41 -6.55 -12.71
CA LYS A 411 -31.91 -6.88 -11.35
C LYS A 411 -30.84 -7.52 -10.45
N LEU A 412 -29.63 -6.93 -10.45
CA LEU A 412 -28.48 -7.46 -9.74
C LEU A 412 -28.40 -7.06 -8.26
N GLU A 413 -29.32 -6.25 -7.75
CA GLU A 413 -29.33 -5.80 -6.35
C GLU A 413 -29.55 -6.95 -5.37
N THR A 414 -30.32 -7.96 -5.76
CA THR A 414 -30.65 -9.12 -4.91
C THR A 414 -30.36 -10.44 -5.61
N PRO A 415 -30.04 -11.52 -4.84
CA PRO A 415 -29.76 -11.54 -3.40
C PRO A 415 -28.41 -10.92 -3.05
N PHE A 416 -28.25 -10.50 -1.78
CA PHE A 416 -27.00 -9.96 -1.25
C PHE A 416 -26.43 -10.80 -0.08
N ASN A 417 -27.14 -11.86 0.31
CA ASN A 417 -26.83 -12.73 1.44
C ASN A 417 -26.30 -14.11 1.00
N GLN A 418 -25.66 -14.18 -0.14
CA GLN A 418 -24.95 -15.38 -0.61
C GLN A 418 -23.43 -15.19 -0.45
N GLY A 419 -22.66 -16.26 -0.67
CA GLY A 419 -21.21 -16.22 -0.63
C GLY A 419 -20.59 -17.59 -0.50
N ARG A 420 -19.38 -17.75 -1.08
CA ARG A 420 -18.77 -19.07 -1.21
C ARG A 420 -17.27 -19.01 -0.97
N ILE A 421 -16.72 -20.12 -0.58
CA ILE A 421 -15.27 -20.34 -0.57
C ILE A 421 -15.00 -21.53 -1.46
N TRP A 422 -14.12 -21.32 -2.40
CA TRP A 422 -13.68 -22.32 -3.36
C TRP A 422 -12.25 -22.76 -3.10
N ARG A 423 -11.96 -24.03 -3.39
CA ARG A 423 -10.62 -24.61 -3.37
C ARG A 423 -10.23 -25.02 -4.78
N ILE A 424 -9.04 -24.66 -5.22
CA ILE A 424 -8.49 -25.10 -6.50
C ILE A 424 -7.35 -26.06 -6.20
N ALA A 425 -7.43 -27.24 -6.78
CA ALA A 425 -6.45 -28.32 -6.60
C ALA A 425 -6.07 -28.95 -7.95
N PRO A 426 -4.90 -29.59 -8.05
CA PRO A 426 -4.52 -30.34 -9.25
C PRO A 426 -5.33 -31.63 -9.39
N ASP A 427 -5.48 -32.09 -10.64
CA ASP A 427 -6.13 -33.39 -10.98
C ASP A 427 -5.22 -34.57 -10.58
N THR A 428 -5.02 -34.76 -9.28
CA THR A 428 -4.24 -35.88 -8.71
C THR A 428 -5.19 -36.98 -8.19
N LYS A 429 -4.69 -38.22 -8.10
CA LYS A 429 -5.48 -39.34 -7.58
C LYS A 429 -5.79 -39.22 -6.09
N GLU A 430 -4.88 -38.60 -5.34
CA GLU A 430 -5.03 -38.41 -3.90
C GLU A 430 -5.22 -36.93 -3.59
N ARG A 431 -6.18 -36.65 -2.74
CA ARG A 431 -6.42 -35.29 -2.23
C ARG A 431 -5.34 -34.92 -1.24
N PRO A 432 -4.62 -33.79 -1.42
CA PRO A 432 -3.72 -33.30 -0.39
C PRO A 432 -4.47 -33.07 0.93
N GLN A 433 -3.89 -33.57 2.03
CA GLN A 433 -4.49 -33.47 3.36
C GLN A 433 -3.97 -32.22 4.09
N PRO A 434 -4.82 -31.53 4.89
CA PRO A 434 -4.40 -30.39 5.68
C PRO A 434 -3.34 -30.78 6.71
N VAL A 435 -2.28 -29.97 6.79
CA VAL A 435 -1.25 -30.13 7.81
C VAL A 435 -1.59 -29.25 9.01
N LYS A 436 -1.74 -29.86 10.19
CA LYS A 436 -1.84 -29.11 11.46
C LYS A 436 -0.47 -28.55 11.82
N ALA A 437 -0.37 -27.24 11.87
CA ALA A 437 0.89 -26.60 12.24
C ALA A 437 1.07 -26.57 13.77
N SER A 438 2.32 -26.57 14.21
CA SER A 438 2.69 -26.58 15.63
C SER A 438 4.01 -25.86 15.85
N LYS A 439 4.48 -25.78 17.09
CA LYS A 439 5.79 -25.25 17.47
C LYS A 439 6.96 -26.22 17.18
N ASP A 440 6.74 -27.27 16.41
CA ASP A 440 7.83 -28.19 16.02
C ASP A 440 8.75 -27.46 15.01
N VAL A 441 10.00 -27.25 15.41
CA VAL A 441 11.03 -26.60 14.58
C VAL A 441 11.23 -27.33 13.24
N LYS A 442 10.95 -28.64 13.16
CA LYS A 442 11.01 -29.39 11.90
C LYS A 442 10.08 -28.88 10.83
N LEU A 443 8.94 -28.28 11.20
CA LEU A 443 7.98 -27.72 10.25
C LEU A 443 8.54 -26.49 9.49
N LEU A 444 9.61 -25.87 9.95
CA LEU A 444 10.34 -24.84 9.20
C LEU A 444 11.00 -25.38 7.91
N THR A 445 11.06 -26.70 7.74
CA THR A 445 11.55 -27.36 6.50
C THR A 445 10.43 -27.77 5.55
N HIS A 446 9.16 -27.57 5.91
CA HIS A 446 8.02 -28.08 5.15
C HIS A 446 7.96 -27.45 3.76
N ALA A 447 7.50 -28.18 2.75
CA ALA A 447 7.38 -27.68 1.38
C ALA A 447 6.34 -26.56 1.27
N ASN A 448 5.19 -26.69 1.96
CA ASN A 448 4.13 -25.68 2.03
C ASN A 448 4.58 -24.45 2.84
N GLY A 449 4.58 -23.28 2.22
CA GLY A 449 4.94 -22.01 2.85
C GLY A 449 4.01 -21.61 3.99
N TRP A 450 2.71 -21.94 3.91
CA TRP A 450 1.77 -21.69 4.99
C TRP A 450 2.17 -22.42 6.27
N VAL A 451 2.64 -23.67 6.15
CA VAL A 451 3.10 -24.47 7.29
C VAL A 451 4.37 -23.87 7.91
N ARG A 452 5.33 -23.46 7.09
CA ARG A 452 6.57 -22.83 7.59
C ARG A 452 6.28 -21.52 8.33
N ASP A 453 5.46 -20.66 7.73
CA ASP A 453 5.11 -19.34 8.31
C ASP A 453 4.34 -19.51 9.62
N THR A 454 3.40 -20.48 9.67
CA THR A 454 2.59 -20.75 10.86
C THR A 454 3.47 -21.33 11.98
N ALA A 455 4.38 -22.25 11.67
CA ALA A 455 5.30 -22.80 12.66
C ALA A 455 6.24 -21.72 13.23
N GLN A 456 6.82 -20.86 12.37
CA GLN A 456 7.63 -19.71 12.81
C GLN A 456 6.82 -18.80 13.73
N ARG A 457 5.60 -18.42 13.33
CA ARG A 457 4.69 -17.59 14.11
C ARG A 457 4.44 -18.18 15.49
N LEU A 458 4.03 -19.45 15.57
CA LEU A 458 3.69 -20.13 16.82
C LEU A 458 4.89 -20.21 17.79
N ILE A 459 6.10 -20.45 17.28
CA ILE A 459 7.32 -20.46 18.09
C ILE A 459 7.57 -19.05 18.65
N VAL A 460 7.50 -18.01 17.81
CA VAL A 460 7.76 -16.61 18.22
C VAL A 460 6.69 -16.11 19.20
N GLU A 461 5.41 -16.38 18.95
CA GLU A 461 4.31 -16.02 19.83
C GLU A 461 4.42 -16.63 21.22
N SER A 462 4.83 -17.89 21.28
CA SER A 462 4.97 -18.59 22.56
C SER A 462 6.13 -18.10 23.43
N GLY A 463 7.13 -17.42 22.83
CA GLY A 463 8.35 -17.05 23.52
C GLY A 463 9.15 -18.23 24.07
N ASP A 464 8.92 -19.44 23.56
CA ASP A 464 9.49 -20.67 24.08
C ASP A 464 10.97 -20.82 23.71
N VAL A 465 11.83 -20.36 24.61
CA VAL A 465 13.28 -20.42 24.45
C VAL A 465 13.86 -21.86 24.47
N THR A 466 13.06 -22.86 24.85
CA THR A 466 13.51 -24.27 24.80
C THR A 466 13.71 -24.75 23.36
N THR A 467 13.14 -24.07 22.38
CA THR A 467 13.31 -24.34 20.94
C THR A 467 14.64 -23.82 20.38
N VAL A 468 15.33 -22.93 21.11
CA VAL A 468 16.57 -22.25 20.63
C VAL A 468 17.68 -23.22 20.24
N PRO A 469 17.98 -24.31 20.97
CA PRO A 469 19.00 -25.26 20.53
C PRO A 469 18.69 -25.90 19.17
N ALA A 470 17.45 -26.34 18.94
CA ALA A 470 17.02 -26.92 17.65
C ALA A 470 17.02 -25.87 16.51
N LEU A 471 16.67 -24.62 16.79
CA LEU A 471 16.76 -23.52 15.82
C LEU A 471 18.21 -23.22 15.42
N LYS A 472 19.15 -23.29 16.38
CA LYS A 472 20.60 -23.14 16.09
C LYS A 472 21.11 -24.27 15.19
N GLU A 473 20.69 -25.53 15.45
CA GLU A 473 21.00 -26.66 14.59
C GLU A 473 20.43 -26.47 13.18
N MET A 474 19.22 -25.95 13.09
CA MET A 474 18.53 -25.68 11.82
C MET A 474 19.29 -24.68 10.93
N LEU A 475 20.13 -23.80 11.47
CA LEU A 475 21.01 -22.92 10.69
C LEU A 475 22.05 -23.66 9.85
N SER A 476 22.27 -24.97 10.11
CA SER A 476 23.12 -25.82 9.29
C SER A 476 22.35 -26.67 8.28
N ASN A 477 21.03 -26.50 8.16
CA ASN A 477 20.17 -27.26 7.25
C ASN A 477 20.58 -27.07 5.78
N LYS A 478 20.36 -28.08 4.94
CA LYS A 478 20.63 -28.01 3.49
C LYS A 478 19.73 -27.00 2.79
N SER A 479 18.46 -26.87 3.23
CA SER A 479 17.48 -25.93 2.69
C SER A 479 17.82 -24.51 3.13
N ALA A 480 17.98 -23.59 2.19
CA ALA A 480 18.14 -22.18 2.46
C ALA A 480 16.90 -21.57 3.14
N LEU A 481 15.71 -22.00 2.72
CA LEU A 481 14.46 -21.55 3.35
C LEU A 481 14.38 -21.96 4.82
N ALA A 482 14.79 -23.19 5.16
CA ALA A 482 14.82 -23.63 6.55
C ALA A 482 15.78 -22.78 7.40
N ARG A 483 16.98 -22.47 6.88
CA ARG A 483 17.95 -21.60 7.55
C ARG A 483 17.41 -20.17 7.70
N LEU A 484 16.73 -19.67 6.68
CA LEU A 484 16.11 -18.34 6.69
C LEU A 484 15.03 -18.22 7.76
N HIS A 485 14.09 -19.19 7.80
CA HIS A 485 13.05 -19.26 8.83
C HIS A 485 13.64 -19.40 10.23
N ALA A 486 14.66 -20.25 10.40
CA ALA A 486 15.34 -20.42 11.71
C ALA A 486 16.00 -19.11 12.19
N LEU A 487 16.66 -18.37 11.30
CA LEU A 487 17.28 -17.10 11.62
C LEU A 487 16.25 -16.05 12.07
N TRP A 488 15.14 -15.90 11.33
CA TRP A 488 14.06 -15.00 11.70
C TRP A 488 13.31 -15.44 12.96
N THR A 489 13.19 -16.75 13.20
CA THR A 489 12.60 -17.27 14.44
C THR A 489 13.46 -16.92 15.64
N LEU A 490 14.80 -17.11 15.53
CA LEU A 490 15.75 -16.68 16.56
C LEU A 490 15.69 -15.16 16.82
N ASP A 491 15.55 -14.33 15.78
CA ASP A 491 15.33 -12.90 15.94
C ASP A 491 14.02 -12.62 16.67
N GLY A 492 12.97 -13.33 16.30
CA GLY A 492 11.66 -13.26 16.97
C GLY A 492 11.70 -13.54 18.46
N LEU A 493 12.52 -14.51 18.85
CA LEU A 493 12.76 -14.90 20.24
C LEU A 493 13.83 -14.04 20.95
N ALA A 494 14.42 -13.03 20.30
CA ALA A 494 15.57 -12.27 20.78
C ALA A 494 16.77 -13.16 21.18
N ALA A 495 16.97 -14.29 20.48
CA ALA A 495 17.97 -15.32 20.78
C ALA A 495 19.15 -15.33 19.77
N VAL A 496 19.24 -14.34 18.87
CA VAL A 496 20.37 -14.18 17.94
C VAL A 496 21.59 -13.73 18.72
N THR A 497 22.67 -14.53 18.66
CA THR A 497 23.95 -14.18 19.26
C THR A 497 24.93 -13.60 18.22
N PRO A 498 25.96 -12.84 18.63
CA PRO A 498 26.96 -12.32 17.70
C PRO A 498 27.61 -13.39 16.81
N ASP A 499 27.95 -14.55 17.34
CA ASP A 499 28.60 -15.62 16.57
C ASP A 499 27.65 -16.22 15.53
N LEU A 500 26.36 -16.40 15.88
CA LEU A 500 25.34 -16.87 14.92
C LEU A 500 25.18 -15.87 13.78
N LEU A 501 25.17 -14.59 14.09
CA LEU A 501 25.01 -13.56 13.08
C LEU A 501 26.22 -13.47 12.14
N ARG A 502 27.45 -13.58 12.68
CA ARG A 502 28.68 -13.68 11.87
C ARG A 502 28.69 -14.93 10.97
N ALA A 503 28.23 -16.06 11.48
CA ALA A 503 28.06 -17.27 10.66
C ALA A 503 27.06 -17.06 9.54
N ALA A 504 25.94 -16.38 9.81
CA ALA A 504 24.91 -16.08 8.82
C ALA A 504 25.37 -15.06 7.77
N PHE A 505 26.28 -14.14 8.09
CA PHE A 505 26.95 -13.26 7.10
C PHE A 505 27.74 -14.04 6.06
N ALA A 506 28.24 -15.22 6.43
CA ALA A 506 29.03 -16.10 5.55
C ALA A 506 28.16 -17.23 4.92
N ASP A 507 26.85 -17.21 5.06
CA ASP A 507 25.98 -18.26 4.49
C ASP A 507 26.13 -18.31 2.95
N LYS A 508 26.07 -19.53 2.42
CA LYS A 508 26.13 -19.75 0.96
C LYS A 508 24.99 -19.13 0.18
N ASP A 509 23.83 -18.93 0.83
CA ASP A 509 22.63 -18.37 0.22
C ASP A 509 22.53 -16.87 0.45
N ALA A 510 22.30 -16.10 -0.60
CA ALA A 510 22.24 -14.65 -0.56
C ALA A 510 21.05 -14.11 0.26
N GLN A 511 19.92 -14.83 0.30
CA GLN A 511 18.75 -14.42 1.09
C GLN A 511 19.02 -14.54 2.60
N VAL A 512 19.74 -15.58 3.02
CA VAL A 512 20.16 -15.75 4.42
C VAL A 512 21.17 -14.66 4.81
N ARG A 513 22.15 -14.35 3.95
CA ARG A 513 23.07 -13.23 4.19
C ARG A 513 22.36 -11.89 4.29
N ALA A 514 21.41 -11.63 3.38
CA ALA A 514 20.61 -10.41 3.39
C ALA A 514 19.75 -10.29 4.67
N ALA A 515 19.15 -11.37 5.13
CA ALA A 515 18.40 -11.41 6.39
C ALA A 515 19.33 -11.12 7.59
N ALA A 516 20.52 -11.71 7.64
CA ALA A 516 21.51 -11.43 8.67
C ALA A 516 21.88 -9.95 8.72
N VAL A 517 22.12 -9.32 7.57
CA VAL A 517 22.34 -7.86 7.46
C VAL A 517 21.14 -7.08 7.99
N ARG A 518 19.90 -7.46 7.67
CA ARG A 518 18.69 -6.80 8.19
C ARG A 518 18.57 -6.89 9.71
N ILE A 519 18.88 -8.02 10.30
CA ILE A 519 18.79 -8.27 11.74
C ILE A 519 19.88 -7.52 12.51
N SER A 520 21.07 -7.34 11.94
CA SER A 520 22.24 -6.77 12.63
C SER A 520 21.99 -5.39 13.25
N SER A 521 22.66 -5.13 14.38
CA SER A 521 22.70 -3.81 15.04
C SER A 521 23.91 -2.98 14.57
N ARG A 522 24.03 -1.76 15.10
CA ARG A 522 25.18 -0.87 14.84
C ARG A 522 26.52 -1.46 15.31
N ASP A 523 26.52 -2.35 16.30
CA ASP A 523 27.72 -2.97 16.84
C ASP A 523 28.44 -3.86 15.80
N PHE A 524 27.69 -4.31 14.77
CA PHE A 524 28.23 -5.07 13.64
C PHE A 524 28.76 -4.21 12.49
N ALA A 525 28.88 -2.88 12.66
CA ALA A 525 29.36 -2.02 11.59
C ALA A 525 30.73 -2.48 11.00
N PRO A 526 31.75 -2.91 11.79
CA PRO A 526 32.99 -3.42 11.23
C PRO A 526 32.78 -4.69 10.37
N ASP A 527 31.98 -5.64 10.83
CA ASP A 527 31.66 -6.87 10.10
C ASP A 527 30.96 -6.55 8.76
N LEU A 528 29.98 -5.64 8.78
CA LEU A 528 29.23 -5.23 7.59
C LEU A 528 30.10 -4.42 6.60
N ILE A 529 31.02 -3.60 7.09
CA ILE A 529 32.01 -2.88 6.24
C ILE A 529 32.90 -3.89 5.51
N ALA A 530 33.35 -4.95 6.21
CA ALA A 530 34.12 -6.01 5.58
C ALA A 530 33.34 -6.76 4.48
N MET A 531 32.00 -6.85 4.59
CA MET A 531 31.15 -7.48 3.60
C MET A 531 30.96 -6.65 2.32
N THR A 532 31.48 -5.43 2.20
CA THR A 532 31.30 -4.62 0.96
C THR A 532 32.02 -5.19 -0.28
N ALA A 533 32.80 -6.27 -0.12
CA ALA A 533 33.37 -7.07 -1.22
C ALA A 533 32.35 -8.12 -1.80
N GLU A 534 31.15 -8.22 -1.25
CA GLU A 534 30.05 -9.08 -1.72
C GLU A 534 29.73 -8.81 -3.21
N LYS A 535 29.21 -9.82 -3.91
CA LYS A 535 28.89 -9.75 -5.34
C LYS A 535 27.38 -9.76 -5.63
N GLU A 536 26.61 -10.34 -4.72
CA GLU A 536 25.17 -10.47 -4.88
C GLU A 536 24.47 -9.13 -4.68
N ALA A 537 23.77 -8.67 -5.71
CA ALA A 537 23.16 -7.35 -5.74
C ALA A 537 22.15 -7.14 -4.58
N LEU A 538 21.41 -8.19 -4.21
CA LEU A 538 20.47 -8.16 -3.10
C LEU A 538 21.19 -7.87 -1.77
N VAL A 539 22.26 -8.58 -1.48
CA VAL A 539 23.02 -8.40 -0.23
C VAL A 539 23.65 -7.02 -0.19
N LEU A 540 24.24 -6.57 -1.31
CA LEU A 540 24.80 -5.21 -1.43
C LEU A 540 23.74 -4.12 -1.19
N ALA A 541 22.50 -4.31 -1.65
CA ALA A 541 21.42 -3.35 -1.40
C ALA A 541 21.08 -3.29 0.10
N HIS A 542 20.99 -4.43 0.77
CA HIS A 542 20.75 -4.47 2.22
C HIS A 542 21.93 -3.91 3.03
N LEU A 543 23.16 -4.15 2.61
CA LEU A 543 24.36 -3.53 3.21
C LEU A 543 24.31 -2.01 3.08
N ALA A 544 23.98 -1.49 1.90
CA ALA A 544 23.86 -0.06 1.67
C ALA A 544 22.79 0.57 2.58
N ILE A 545 21.58 -0.05 2.69
CA ILE A 545 20.52 0.36 3.61
C ILE A 545 21.01 0.41 5.06
N LYS A 546 21.65 -0.66 5.50
CA LYS A 546 22.05 -0.83 6.91
C LYS A 546 23.20 0.10 7.30
N LEU A 547 24.27 0.12 6.50
CA LEU A 547 25.46 0.95 6.77
C LEU A 547 25.11 2.44 6.80
N THR A 548 24.32 2.93 5.83
CA THR A 548 23.91 4.35 5.82
C THR A 548 23.00 4.74 6.97
N SER A 549 22.26 3.76 7.55
CA SER A 549 21.43 4.00 8.73
C SER A 549 22.22 4.25 10.01
N PHE A 550 23.48 3.87 10.06
CA PHE A 550 24.32 4.02 11.25
C PHE A 550 24.85 5.45 11.44
N ASN A 551 24.91 6.23 10.36
CA ASN A 551 25.46 7.57 10.36
C ASN A 551 26.89 7.59 10.95
N LEU A 552 27.78 6.75 10.39
CA LEU A 552 29.18 6.62 10.75
C LEU A 552 30.06 6.96 9.54
N PRO A 553 31.12 7.77 9.70
CA PRO A 553 32.01 8.14 8.60
C PRO A 553 32.61 6.93 7.86
N ASP A 554 33.06 5.89 8.58
CA ASP A 554 33.64 4.68 7.98
C ASP A 554 32.59 3.87 7.20
N ALA A 555 31.35 3.84 7.68
CA ALA A 555 30.23 3.19 6.98
C ALA A 555 29.88 3.95 5.69
N ASP A 556 29.85 5.28 5.74
CA ASP A 556 29.61 6.12 4.55
C ASP A 556 30.74 5.96 3.52
N ALA A 557 32.00 5.92 3.97
CA ALA A 557 33.15 5.68 3.10
C ALA A 557 33.07 4.27 2.44
N ALA A 558 32.68 3.25 3.21
CA ALA A 558 32.49 1.90 2.69
C ALA A 558 31.36 1.84 1.63
N VAL A 559 30.25 2.51 1.87
CA VAL A 559 29.15 2.59 0.90
C VAL A 559 29.56 3.40 -0.34
N ALA A 560 30.33 4.47 -0.20
CA ALA A 560 30.85 5.20 -1.35
C ALA A 560 31.73 4.31 -2.24
N LYS A 561 32.61 3.49 -1.65
CA LYS A 561 33.44 2.50 -2.36
C LYS A 561 32.55 1.44 -3.05
N LEU A 562 31.52 0.94 -2.37
CA LEU A 562 30.55 -0.02 -2.92
C LEU A 562 29.85 0.56 -4.15
N LEU A 563 29.34 1.79 -4.06
CA LEU A 563 28.65 2.47 -5.16
C LEU A 563 29.57 2.85 -6.32
N ALA A 564 30.87 3.09 -6.07
CA ALA A 564 31.85 3.31 -7.13
C ALA A 564 31.96 2.13 -8.12
N GLY A 565 31.60 0.91 -7.67
CA GLY A 565 31.49 -0.28 -8.54
C GLY A 565 30.07 -0.64 -8.98
N ASN A 566 29.02 -0.13 -8.30
CA ASN A 566 27.65 -0.60 -8.45
C ASN A 566 26.59 0.50 -8.61
N GLY A 567 26.97 1.74 -8.84
CA GLY A 567 26.03 2.88 -8.84
C GLY A 567 24.95 2.87 -9.93
N LYS A 568 25.11 2.03 -10.96
CA LYS A 568 24.08 1.79 -11.98
C LYS A 568 23.00 0.79 -11.55
N LYS A 569 23.19 0.06 -10.42
CA LYS A 569 22.22 -0.90 -9.92
C LYS A 569 21.19 -0.18 -9.05
N PRO A 570 19.94 -0.03 -9.50
CA PRO A 570 18.96 0.84 -8.83
C PRO A 570 18.73 0.46 -7.36
N LEU A 571 18.60 -0.84 -7.03
CA LEU A 571 18.33 -1.28 -5.67
C LEU A 571 19.45 -0.90 -4.70
N ILE A 572 20.72 -0.98 -5.15
CA ILE A 572 21.88 -0.63 -4.31
C ILE A 572 21.94 0.88 -4.09
N LEU A 573 21.74 1.64 -5.16
CA LEU A 573 21.74 3.11 -5.10
C LEU A 573 20.60 3.62 -4.21
N GLU A 574 19.38 3.19 -4.44
CA GLU A 574 18.21 3.61 -3.67
C GLU A 574 18.32 3.18 -2.21
N GLY A 575 18.84 1.95 -1.97
CA GLY A 575 19.14 1.47 -0.62
C GLY A 575 20.09 2.40 0.14
N ALA A 576 21.16 2.86 -0.50
CA ALA A 576 22.10 3.81 0.09
C ALA A 576 21.43 5.16 0.41
N LEU A 577 20.62 5.69 -0.50
CA LEU A 577 19.95 6.98 -0.33
C LEU A 577 18.96 7.00 0.84
N THR A 578 18.46 5.84 1.31
CA THR A 578 17.52 5.78 2.45
C THR A 578 18.09 6.36 3.74
N GLY A 579 19.41 6.28 3.96
CA GLY A 579 20.08 6.79 5.16
C GLY A 579 20.79 8.12 4.98
N MET A 580 20.68 8.77 3.79
CA MET A 580 21.51 9.95 3.44
C MET A 580 20.84 11.30 3.74
N ARG A 581 19.58 11.31 4.23
CA ARG A 581 18.85 12.55 4.47
C ARG A 581 19.66 13.57 5.29
N GLY A 582 19.89 14.75 4.69
CA GLY A 582 20.68 15.84 5.27
C GLY A 582 22.20 15.67 5.18
N ARG A 583 22.68 14.58 4.53
CA ARG A 583 24.11 14.28 4.32
C ARG A 583 24.47 14.14 2.84
N GLU A 584 23.55 14.42 1.94
CA GLU A 584 23.67 14.16 0.50
C GLU A 584 24.89 14.87 -0.11
N ALA A 585 25.11 16.15 0.23
CA ALA A 585 26.25 16.92 -0.27
C ALA A 585 27.61 16.40 0.25
N ALA A 586 27.67 16.04 1.54
CA ALA A 586 28.86 15.43 2.12
C ALA A 586 29.18 14.08 1.48
N PHE A 587 28.16 13.25 1.26
CA PHE A 587 28.30 11.96 0.61
C PHE A 587 28.70 12.11 -0.87
N ALA A 588 28.18 13.13 -1.58
CA ALA A 588 28.60 13.44 -2.94
C ALA A 588 30.11 13.78 -3.02
N LYS A 589 30.66 14.47 -2.02
CA LYS A 589 32.13 14.71 -1.90
C LYS A 589 32.89 13.39 -1.75
N LEU A 590 32.40 12.45 -0.95
CA LEU A 590 32.97 11.10 -0.84
C LEU A 590 32.93 10.35 -2.17
N MET A 591 31.83 10.41 -2.90
CA MET A 591 31.68 9.79 -4.21
C MET A 591 32.64 10.38 -5.24
N ALA A 592 32.77 11.70 -5.26
CA ALA A 592 33.71 12.38 -6.16
C ALA A 592 35.18 11.98 -5.89
N ALA A 593 35.52 11.74 -4.62
CA ALA A 593 36.85 11.25 -4.24
C ALA A 593 37.15 9.82 -4.72
N GLN A 594 36.13 9.02 -5.03
CA GLN A 594 36.30 7.67 -5.60
C GLN A 594 36.42 7.68 -7.14
N LEU A 595 36.32 8.83 -7.79
CA LEU A 595 36.26 8.92 -9.25
C LEU A 595 37.59 8.48 -9.91
N THR A 596 37.47 7.55 -10.85
CA THR A 596 38.51 7.15 -11.80
C THR A 596 37.96 7.18 -13.24
N LYS A 597 38.76 7.01 -14.24
CA LYS A 597 38.30 6.92 -15.63
C LYS A 597 37.41 5.70 -15.86
N GLU A 598 37.69 4.59 -15.19
CA GLU A 598 37.04 3.31 -15.38
C GLU A 598 35.66 3.27 -14.70
N ASN A 599 35.49 4.00 -13.56
CA ASN A 599 34.25 3.93 -12.78
C ASN A 599 33.31 5.14 -12.97
N SER A 600 33.69 6.10 -13.81
CA SER A 600 32.89 7.30 -14.06
C SER A 600 31.42 7.00 -14.39
N ALA A 601 31.17 5.94 -15.16
CA ALA A 601 29.84 5.48 -15.54
C ALA A 601 29.02 4.92 -14.36
N GLN A 602 29.66 4.54 -13.25
CA GLN A 602 28.97 4.11 -12.02
C GLN A 602 28.70 5.30 -11.09
N ILE A 603 29.60 6.27 -11.04
CA ILE A 603 29.52 7.41 -10.13
C ILE A 603 28.51 8.47 -10.62
N ALA A 604 28.42 8.71 -11.93
CA ALA A 604 27.51 9.70 -12.48
C ALA A 604 26.04 9.52 -12.04
N PRO A 605 25.42 8.34 -12.10
CA PRO A 605 24.04 8.13 -11.61
C PRO A 605 23.90 8.42 -10.10
N VAL A 606 24.91 8.15 -9.30
CA VAL A 606 24.88 8.42 -7.85
C VAL A 606 24.85 9.93 -7.59
N LEU A 607 25.73 10.69 -8.25
CA LEU A 607 25.76 12.15 -8.13
C LEU A 607 24.46 12.80 -8.65
N GLU A 608 23.92 12.29 -9.75
CA GLU A 608 22.61 12.73 -10.27
C GLU A 608 21.50 12.47 -9.25
N ALA A 609 21.45 11.30 -8.65
CA ALA A 609 20.42 10.94 -7.66
C ALA A 609 20.53 11.76 -6.37
N LEU A 610 21.74 12.00 -5.86
CA LEU A 610 22.00 12.87 -4.71
C LEU A 610 21.56 14.32 -5.01
N GLY A 611 21.91 14.83 -6.17
CA GLY A 611 21.45 16.14 -6.64
C GLY A 611 19.93 16.24 -6.73
N ALA A 612 19.27 15.17 -7.20
CA ALA A 612 17.82 15.12 -7.31
C ALA A 612 17.11 15.13 -5.93
N VAL A 613 17.67 14.44 -4.95
CA VAL A 613 17.17 14.47 -3.56
C VAL A 613 17.32 15.88 -2.96
N LEU A 614 18.48 16.50 -3.14
CA LEU A 614 18.72 17.88 -2.68
C LEU A 614 17.84 18.91 -3.40
N ALA A 615 17.60 18.70 -4.69
CA ALA A 615 16.66 19.52 -5.46
C ALA A 615 15.26 19.51 -4.85
N GLN A 616 14.81 18.36 -4.35
CA GLN A 616 13.52 18.22 -3.68
C GLN A 616 13.53 18.80 -2.26
N ALA A 617 14.65 18.66 -1.54
CA ALA A 617 14.84 19.28 -0.23
C ALA A 617 14.81 20.82 -0.30
N ASN A 618 15.17 21.39 -1.43
CA ASN A 618 15.14 22.83 -1.74
C ASN A 618 15.79 23.72 -0.67
N LYS A 619 16.95 23.28 -0.13
CA LYS A 619 17.72 23.99 0.91
C LYS A 619 18.97 24.64 0.30
N ALA A 620 19.21 25.91 0.62
CA ALA A 620 20.28 26.73 0.04
C ALA A 620 21.68 26.12 0.25
N GLY A 621 22.11 25.95 1.49
CA GLY A 621 23.45 25.49 1.80
C GLY A 621 23.88 24.19 1.11
N PRO A 622 23.13 23.05 1.30
CA PRO A 622 23.46 21.81 0.59
C PRO A 622 23.41 21.92 -0.93
N PHE A 623 22.59 22.79 -1.48
CA PHE A 623 22.54 23.05 -2.93
C PHE A 623 23.80 23.77 -3.41
N GLU A 624 24.27 24.80 -2.66
CA GLU A 624 25.50 25.51 -2.94
C GLU A 624 26.73 24.61 -2.83
N ASP A 625 26.81 23.74 -1.80
CA ASP A 625 27.83 22.69 -1.68
C ASP A 625 27.94 21.82 -2.94
N MET A 626 26.81 21.43 -3.52
CA MET A 626 26.78 20.63 -4.76
C MET A 626 27.20 21.44 -5.99
N LEU A 627 26.86 22.73 -6.04
CA LEU A 627 27.36 23.62 -7.09
C LEU A 627 28.88 23.78 -7.03
N GLU A 628 29.42 23.93 -5.82
CA GLU A 628 30.88 23.98 -5.62
C GLU A 628 31.53 22.67 -6.07
N LEU A 629 30.95 21.53 -5.68
CA LEU A 629 31.43 20.23 -6.13
C LEU A 629 31.44 20.12 -7.66
N ALA A 630 30.37 20.61 -8.33
CA ALA A 630 30.29 20.61 -9.80
C ALA A 630 31.40 21.49 -10.43
N THR A 631 31.76 22.61 -9.83
CA THR A 631 32.87 23.48 -10.32
C THR A 631 34.22 22.86 -10.13
N ALA A 632 34.42 22.10 -9.06
CA ALA A 632 35.72 21.47 -8.74
C ALA A 632 36.05 20.24 -9.64
N GLN A 633 35.07 19.70 -10.39
CA GLN A 633 35.26 18.53 -11.25
C GLN A 633 35.97 18.89 -12.57
N THR A 634 37.29 18.97 -12.56
CA THR A 634 38.12 19.29 -13.74
C THR A 634 38.28 18.12 -14.72
N GLN A 635 37.98 16.90 -14.32
CA GLN A 635 38.17 15.65 -15.08
C GLN A 635 36.95 15.11 -15.83
N GLY A 636 36.06 15.94 -16.27
CA GLY A 636 35.08 15.49 -17.24
C GLY A 636 33.68 16.05 -17.06
N GLY A 637 33.20 16.69 -18.11
CA GLY A 637 31.85 17.26 -18.21
C GLY A 637 30.69 16.33 -17.86
N ALA A 638 30.94 15.00 -17.82
CA ALA A 638 29.93 14.01 -17.42
C ALA A 638 29.53 14.08 -15.94
N MET A 639 30.50 14.33 -15.03
CA MET A 639 30.19 14.45 -13.58
C MET A 639 29.49 15.77 -13.28
N GLN A 640 29.98 16.86 -13.87
CA GLN A 640 29.32 18.15 -13.80
C GLN A 640 27.89 18.07 -14.33
N ALA A 641 27.74 17.47 -15.51
CA ALA A 641 26.41 17.27 -16.12
C ALA A 641 25.48 16.44 -15.23
N ALA A 642 25.98 15.38 -14.60
CA ALA A 642 25.19 14.54 -13.69
C ALA A 642 24.73 15.33 -12.44
N ILE A 643 25.61 16.06 -11.79
CA ILE A 643 25.26 16.90 -10.63
C ILE A 643 24.20 17.94 -11.03
N ILE A 644 24.45 18.69 -12.10
CA ILE A 644 23.54 19.73 -12.58
C ILE A 644 22.19 19.16 -12.97
N LYS A 645 22.16 18.03 -13.68
CA LYS A 645 20.93 17.35 -14.06
C LYS A 645 20.14 16.92 -12.83
N GLY A 646 20.81 16.42 -11.79
CA GLY A 646 20.19 16.13 -10.50
C GLY A 646 19.59 17.38 -9.87
N LEU A 647 20.39 18.42 -9.66
CA LEU A 647 19.96 19.68 -9.04
C LEU A 647 18.81 20.38 -9.77
N THR A 648 18.65 20.14 -11.05
CA THR A 648 17.57 20.72 -11.88
C THR A 648 16.39 19.75 -12.11
N SER A 649 16.45 18.56 -11.54
CA SER A 649 15.36 17.58 -11.65
C SER A 649 14.14 18.02 -10.87
N ASN A 650 12.94 17.69 -11.41
CA ASN A 650 11.64 17.96 -10.78
C ASN A 650 11.15 16.77 -9.95
N GLY A 651 12.06 16.11 -9.21
CA GLY A 651 11.66 14.97 -8.38
C GLY A 651 11.47 13.66 -9.11
N GLY A 652 12.19 13.47 -10.23
CA GLY A 652 12.36 12.15 -10.85
C GLY A 652 11.38 11.79 -11.97
N ASP A 653 10.52 12.71 -12.44
CA ASP A 653 9.80 12.49 -13.70
C ASP A 653 10.50 13.22 -14.85
N PRO A 654 11.25 12.51 -15.73
CA PRO A 654 11.90 13.12 -16.89
C PRO A 654 10.92 13.74 -17.90
N LYS A 655 9.64 13.39 -17.79
CA LYS A 655 8.57 13.88 -18.67
C LYS A 655 7.81 15.07 -18.09
N SER A 656 8.10 15.46 -16.84
CA SER A 656 7.47 16.63 -16.23
C SER A 656 7.88 17.92 -16.93
N LYS A 657 6.90 18.66 -17.43
CA LYS A 657 7.08 20.00 -18.01
C LYS A 657 6.95 21.13 -16.96
N THR A 658 6.74 20.75 -15.69
CA THR A 658 6.62 21.74 -14.61
C THR A 658 8.00 22.32 -14.31
N PRO A 659 8.18 23.64 -14.26
CA PRO A 659 9.45 24.24 -13.86
C PRO A 659 9.85 23.76 -12.46
N ALA A 660 11.16 23.58 -12.26
CA ALA A 660 11.68 23.27 -10.93
C ALA A 660 11.35 24.40 -9.95
N LYS A 661 11.09 24.03 -8.68
CA LYS A 661 10.80 25.02 -7.63
C LYS A 661 11.96 26.00 -7.48
N LEU A 662 11.66 27.30 -7.42
CA LEU A 662 12.64 28.35 -7.27
C LEU A 662 13.30 28.22 -5.88
N LEU A 663 14.62 28.20 -5.83
CA LEU A 663 15.41 28.22 -4.61
C LEU A 663 15.91 29.65 -4.34
N TRP A 664 15.55 30.22 -3.19
CA TRP A 664 16.01 31.53 -2.75
C TRP A 664 17.33 31.38 -2.00
N LEU A 665 18.32 32.20 -2.39
CA LEU A 665 19.65 32.33 -1.79
C LEU A 665 19.81 33.73 -1.21
N ASP A 666 20.68 33.90 -0.24
CA ASP A 666 20.95 35.19 0.38
C ASP A 666 21.75 36.12 -0.55
N ALA A 667 22.56 35.54 -1.44
CA ALA A 667 23.36 36.25 -2.43
C ALA A 667 23.61 35.38 -3.68
N GLU A 668 24.15 35.98 -4.73
CA GLU A 668 24.63 35.27 -5.93
C GLU A 668 25.76 34.28 -5.57
N PRO A 669 25.62 32.94 -5.82
CA PRO A 669 26.67 31.99 -5.53
C PRO A 669 27.93 32.24 -6.36
N THR A 670 29.08 32.29 -5.73
CA THR A 670 30.37 32.44 -6.43
C THR A 670 30.67 31.29 -7.36
N SER A 671 30.25 30.08 -6.98
CA SER A 671 30.33 28.85 -7.78
C SER A 671 29.53 28.95 -9.11
N LEU A 672 28.47 29.73 -9.16
CA LEU A 672 27.69 29.91 -10.38
C LEU A 672 28.47 30.60 -11.49
N LYS A 673 29.30 31.65 -11.16
CA LYS A 673 30.17 32.34 -12.11
C LYS A 673 31.27 31.42 -12.66
N THR A 674 31.87 30.63 -11.78
CA THR A 674 32.90 29.63 -12.15
C THR A 674 32.29 28.56 -13.04
N LEU A 675 31.09 28.06 -12.70
CA LEU A 675 30.37 27.04 -13.46
C LEU A 675 30.10 27.50 -14.89
N LYS A 676 29.70 28.77 -15.08
CA LYS A 676 29.46 29.37 -16.41
C LYS A 676 30.68 29.32 -17.31
N SER A 677 31.88 29.58 -16.75
CA SER A 677 33.15 29.57 -17.51
C SER A 677 33.61 28.16 -17.88
N VAL A 678 33.28 27.16 -17.05
CA VAL A 678 33.71 25.76 -17.25
C VAL A 678 32.75 24.99 -18.19
N MET A 679 31.46 25.37 -18.26
CA MET A 679 30.45 24.76 -19.11
C MET A 679 30.31 25.46 -20.46
N GLY A 680 31.42 25.69 -21.16
CA GLY A 680 31.47 26.53 -22.36
C GLY A 680 30.89 25.95 -23.65
N ASP A 681 30.53 24.67 -23.71
CA ASP A 681 29.93 24.06 -24.90
C ASP A 681 28.41 24.28 -24.96
N LYS A 682 27.80 24.01 -26.10
CA LYS A 682 26.33 24.21 -26.31
C LYS A 682 25.48 23.40 -25.33
N ALA A 683 25.90 22.19 -24.98
CA ALA A 683 25.18 21.32 -24.05
C ALA A 683 25.31 21.81 -22.59
N GLY A 684 26.51 22.23 -22.20
CA GLY A 684 26.80 22.82 -20.89
C GLY A 684 26.09 24.15 -20.69
N ALA A 685 26.01 25.01 -21.71
CA ALA A 685 25.27 26.27 -21.65
C ALA A 685 23.76 26.04 -21.38
N LYS A 686 23.17 24.98 -21.93
CA LYS A 686 21.77 24.63 -21.65
C LYS A 686 21.59 24.13 -20.23
N LEU A 687 22.48 23.31 -19.71
CA LEU A 687 22.46 22.84 -18.33
C LEU A 687 22.68 24.00 -17.34
N PHE A 688 23.60 24.88 -17.62
CA PHE A 688 23.84 26.10 -16.84
C PHE A 688 22.55 26.95 -16.76
N ALA A 689 21.93 27.23 -17.89
CA ALA A 689 20.68 28.00 -17.94
C ALA A 689 19.57 27.37 -17.10
N SER A 690 19.51 26.03 -17.00
CA SER A 690 18.51 25.35 -16.17
C SER A 690 18.78 25.50 -14.66
N VAL A 691 20.04 25.54 -14.22
CA VAL A 691 20.43 25.87 -12.83
C VAL A 691 20.11 27.33 -12.52
N GLU A 692 20.55 28.25 -13.41
CA GLU A 692 20.34 29.67 -13.23
C GLU A 692 18.84 30.03 -13.11
N ALA A 693 18.00 29.40 -13.93
CA ALA A 693 16.55 29.56 -13.86
C ALA A 693 15.92 29.06 -12.56
N ARG A 694 16.58 28.16 -11.86
CA ARG A 694 16.12 27.61 -10.57
C ARG A 694 16.46 28.49 -9.38
N LEU A 695 17.44 29.35 -9.48
CA LEU A 695 17.96 30.15 -8.38
C LEU A 695 17.41 31.59 -8.39
N ALA A 696 17.19 32.15 -7.21
CA ALA A 696 16.89 33.58 -7.03
C ALA A 696 17.70 34.12 -5.85
N TRP A 697 18.08 35.40 -5.94
CA TRP A 697 18.77 36.14 -4.88
C TRP A 697 18.44 37.63 -5.00
N PRO A 698 18.72 38.44 -3.95
CA PRO A 698 18.52 39.87 -3.99
C PRO A 698 19.32 40.52 -5.14
N GLY A 699 18.64 41.25 -6.00
CA GLY A 699 19.28 41.92 -7.15
C GLY A 699 19.38 41.09 -8.43
N LYS A 700 18.96 39.81 -8.46
CA LYS A 700 18.92 39.04 -9.69
C LYS A 700 17.84 39.59 -10.63
N PRO A 701 18.16 39.95 -11.90
CA PRO A 701 17.18 40.46 -12.85
C PRO A 701 16.04 39.46 -13.08
N GLY A 702 14.79 39.92 -12.95
CA GLY A 702 13.60 39.13 -13.18
C GLY A 702 13.24 38.14 -12.05
N ALA A 703 13.96 38.13 -10.92
CA ALA A 703 13.57 37.36 -9.77
C ALA A 703 12.28 37.92 -9.14
N PRO A 704 11.33 37.04 -8.74
CA PRO A 704 10.18 37.51 -7.97
C PRO A 704 10.63 38.01 -6.58
N PRO A 705 9.78 38.74 -5.83
CA PRO A 705 10.15 39.10 -4.46
C PRO A 705 10.31 37.84 -3.58
N PRO A 706 11.16 37.87 -2.55
CA PRO A 706 11.32 36.73 -1.65
C PRO A 706 9.99 36.38 -0.98
N PRO A 707 9.73 35.08 -0.75
CA PRO A 707 8.49 34.65 -0.10
C PRO A 707 8.41 35.20 1.33
N LYS A 708 7.39 36.00 1.64
CA LYS A 708 7.13 36.43 3.01
C LYS A 708 6.55 35.29 3.81
N ILE A 709 7.26 34.84 4.84
CA ILE A 709 6.73 33.89 5.80
C ILE A 709 5.80 34.63 6.76
N VAL A 710 4.49 34.33 6.71
CA VAL A 710 3.51 34.84 7.65
C VAL A 710 3.28 33.78 8.71
N PRO A 711 3.68 33.99 9.99
CA PRO A 711 3.42 33.01 11.04
C PRO A 711 1.92 32.81 11.26
N LEU A 712 1.52 31.61 11.69
CA LEU A 712 0.16 31.35 12.11
C LEU A 712 -0.07 32.04 13.46
N ASN A 713 -1.26 32.62 13.67
CA ASN A 713 -1.71 33.05 14.97
C ASN A 713 -2.16 31.83 15.81
N GLU A 714 -2.49 32.06 17.09
CA GLU A 714 -2.85 31.00 18.03
C GLU A 714 -4.03 30.15 17.55
N ALA A 715 -5.11 30.76 17.06
CA ALA A 715 -6.29 30.07 16.56
C ALA A 715 -5.97 29.24 15.29
N GLN A 716 -5.15 29.77 14.41
CA GLN A 716 -4.70 29.07 13.20
C GLN A 716 -3.73 27.93 13.51
N THR A 717 -2.93 28.06 14.57
CA THR A 717 -2.05 26.99 15.07
C THR A 717 -2.89 25.85 15.64
N ALA A 718 -3.95 26.16 16.40
CA ALA A 718 -4.88 25.17 16.90
C ALA A 718 -5.58 24.40 15.76
N LEU A 719 -6.01 25.13 14.70
CA LEU A 719 -6.57 24.50 13.49
C LEU A 719 -5.55 23.62 12.77
N PHE A 720 -4.29 24.04 12.71
CA PHE A 720 -3.21 23.26 12.09
C PHE A 720 -2.99 21.92 12.83
N GLU A 721 -2.91 21.92 14.16
CA GLU A 721 -2.71 20.69 14.95
C GLU A 721 -3.93 19.76 14.87
N LYS A 722 -5.14 20.30 14.87
CA LYS A 722 -6.35 19.54 14.61
C LYS A 722 -6.32 18.90 13.22
N GLY A 723 -5.92 19.69 12.21
CA GLY A 723 -5.79 19.25 10.84
C GLY A 723 -4.75 18.15 10.64
N LYS A 724 -3.65 18.19 11.37
CA LYS A 724 -2.62 17.15 11.39
C LYS A 724 -3.18 15.80 11.80
N THR A 725 -3.99 15.76 12.84
CA THR A 725 -4.66 14.55 13.32
C THR A 725 -5.63 13.99 12.26
N ILE A 726 -6.44 14.87 11.65
CA ILE A 726 -7.39 14.47 10.60
C ILE A 726 -6.65 13.96 9.36
N TYR A 727 -5.56 14.61 8.97
CA TYR A 727 -4.72 14.17 7.87
C TYR A 727 -4.19 12.77 8.08
N ALA A 728 -3.64 12.50 9.26
CA ALA A 728 -3.07 11.20 9.61
C ALA A 728 -4.11 10.06 9.52
N THR A 729 -5.36 10.34 9.87
CA THR A 729 -6.44 9.33 9.91
C THR A 729 -7.19 9.15 8.59
N LEU A 730 -7.37 10.22 7.80
CA LEU A 730 -8.22 10.19 6.60
C LEU A 730 -7.44 10.32 5.28
N CYS A 731 -6.43 11.18 5.25
CA CYS A 731 -5.78 11.58 4.00
C CYS A 731 -4.51 10.79 3.72
N ALA A 732 -3.77 10.44 4.80
CA ALA A 732 -2.47 9.79 4.71
C ALA A 732 -2.53 8.37 4.09
N ALA A 733 -3.67 7.71 4.15
CA ALA A 733 -3.87 6.39 3.50
C ALA A 733 -3.60 6.46 1.98
N CYS A 734 -4.04 7.53 1.32
CA CYS A 734 -3.83 7.75 -0.10
C CYS A 734 -2.64 8.68 -0.38
N HIS A 735 -2.60 9.84 0.29
CA HIS A 735 -1.58 10.87 0.05
C HIS A 735 -0.28 10.63 0.81
N GLN A 736 -0.19 9.57 1.59
CA GLN A 736 0.91 9.14 2.45
C GLN A 736 1.23 10.15 3.59
N PRO A 737 1.78 9.69 4.72
CA PRO A 737 2.11 10.57 5.86
C PRO A 737 3.04 11.74 5.49
N HIS A 738 3.90 11.54 4.48
CA HIS A 738 4.83 12.54 3.98
C HIS A 738 4.24 13.46 2.90
N GLY A 739 2.97 13.31 2.51
CA GLY A 739 2.27 14.17 1.56
C GLY A 739 2.67 14.05 0.08
N PHE A 740 3.56 13.11 -0.27
CA PHE A 740 4.03 12.97 -1.66
C PHE A 740 3.14 12.10 -2.53
N GLY A 741 2.03 11.62 -1.98
CA GLY A 741 1.15 10.71 -2.67
C GLY A 741 1.82 9.36 -2.96
N LEU A 742 1.18 8.60 -3.80
CA LEU A 742 1.65 7.28 -4.22
C LEU A 742 1.26 7.04 -5.67
N ASP A 743 2.22 6.66 -6.49
CA ASP A 743 1.96 6.37 -7.91
C ASP A 743 0.94 5.25 -8.06
N GLY A 744 -0.06 5.45 -8.92
CA GLY A 744 -1.20 4.53 -9.07
C GLY A 744 -2.31 4.69 -8.02
N LEU A 745 -2.14 5.50 -6.97
CA LEU A 745 -3.14 5.70 -5.91
C LEU A 745 -3.58 7.16 -5.75
N ALA A 746 -2.65 8.09 -5.48
CA ALA A 746 -3.02 9.49 -5.25
C ALA A 746 -1.88 10.46 -5.61
N PRO A 747 -2.20 11.69 -6.07
CA PRO A 747 -1.19 12.68 -6.40
C PRO A 747 -0.49 13.23 -5.14
N PRO A 748 0.71 13.83 -5.29
CA PRO A 748 1.37 14.57 -4.23
C PRO A 748 0.57 15.80 -3.82
N LEU A 749 0.55 16.08 -2.52
CA LEU A 749 0.08 17.33 -1.93
C LEU A 749 1.25 18.30 -1.72
N VAL A 750 2.44 17.75 -1.47
CA VAL A 750 3.66 18.54 -1.34
C VAL A 750 3.94 19.26 -2.66
N ASP A 751 4.14 20.57 -2.59
CA ASP A 751 4.39 21.47 -3.73
C ASP A 751 3.32 21.39 -4.84
N SER A 752 2.13 20.89 -4.51
CA SER A 752 1.01 20.81 -5.45
C SER A 752 0.47 22.21 -5.77
N GLU A 753 0.37 22.53 -7.06
CA GLU A 753 -0.26 23.75 -7.55
C GLU A 753 -1.72 23.91 -7.11
N TRP A 754 -2.38 22.78 -6.82
CA TRP A 754 -3.74 22.75 -6.30
C TRP A 754 -3.78 23.11 -4.81
N VAL A 755 -2.84 22.59 -4.02
CA VAL A 755 -2.73 22.84 -2.57
C VAL A 755 -2.27 24.28 -2.30
N LEU A 756 -1.28 24.76 -3.04
CA LEU A 756 -0.69 26.09 -2.85
C LEU A 756 -1.48 27.19 -3.57
N GLY A 757 -2.42 26.81 -4.44
CA GLY A 757 -3.29 27.70 -5.18
C GLY A 757 -4.39 28.34 -4.32
N LYS A 758 -5.51 28.71 -4.97
CA LYS A 758 -6.66 29.32 -4.30
C LYS A 758 -7.31 28.33 -3.31
N PRO A 759 -7.48 28.70 -2.03
CA PRO A 759 -8.08 27.82 -1.01
C PRO A 759 -9.51 27.40 -1.36
N ASP A 760 -10.26 28.22 -2.07
CA ASP A 760 -11.62 27.95 -2.53
C ASP A 760 -11.70 26.70 -3.42
N ILE A 761 -10.74 26.54 -4.33
CA ILE A 761 -10.66 25.39 -5.23
C ILE A 761 -10.39 24.13 -4.42
N LEU A 762 -9.42 24.20 -3.53
CA LEU A 762 -9.04 23.07 -2.68
C LEU A 762 -10.17 22.66 -1.74
N THR A 763 -10.90 23.63 -1.17
CA THR A 763 -12.09 23.38 -0.33
C THR A 763 -13.18 22.64 -1.11
N ARG A 764 -13.44 23.05 -2.37
CA ARG A 764 -14.42 22.36 -3.24
C ARG A 764 -14.02 20.92 -3.52
N ILE A 765 -12.71 20.65 -3.72
CA ILE A 765 -12.20 19.29 -3.92
C ILE A 765 -12.49 18.43 -2.69
N VAL A 766 -12.24 18.93 -1.48
CA VAL A 766 -12.51 18.16 -0.26
C VAL A 766 -14.01 17.98 -0.03
N LEU A 767 -14.81 19.00 -0.27
CA LEU A 767 -16.27 18.93 -0.07
C LEU A 767 -16.97 17.99 -1.05
N ASN A 768 -16.64 18.06 -2.35
CA ASN A 768 -17.40 17.42 -3.41
C ASN A 768 -16.60 16.36 -4.20
N GLY A 769 -15.32 16.15 -3.85
CA GLY A 769 -14.44 15.21 -4.56
C GLY A 769 -13.93 15.76 -5.90
N LEU A 770 -13.01 14.98 -6.49
CA LEU A 770 -12.39 15.28 -7.80
C LEU A 770 -12.33 14.00 -8.62
N ALA A 771 -12.81 14.01 -9.85
CA ALA A 771 -12.83 12.85 -10.74
C ALA A 771 -12.23 13.17 -12.10
N GLY A 772 -11.78 12.11 -12.79
CA GLY A 772 -11.15 12.20 -14.11
C GLY A 772 -9.65 12.52 -14.05
N PRO A 773 -9.02 12.70 -15.22
CA PRO A 773 -7.61 13.00 -15.28
C PRO A 773 -7.33 14.38 -14.68
N VAL A 774 -6.42 14.43 -13.70
CA VAL A 774 -5.92 15.66 -13.09
C VAL A 774 -4.40 15.73 -13.25
N LYS A 775 -3.88 16.91 -13.56
CA LYS A 775 -2.44 17.15 -13.60
C LYS A 775 -1.98 17.77 -12.28
N VAL A 776 -0.98 17.15 -11.68
CA VAL A 776 -0.32 17.63 -10.47
C VAL A 776 1.19 17.51 -10.67
N GLY A 777 1.92 18.61 -10.51
CA GLY A 777 3.34 18.66 -10.77
C GLY A 777 3.75 18.19 -12.17
N GLY A 778 2.89 18.44 -13.19
CA GLY A 778 3.07 18.02 -14.59
C GLY A 778 2.76 16.52 -14.86
N ARG A 779 2.45 15.70 -13.86
CA ARG A 779 2.06 14.30 -13.99
C ARG A 779 0.54 14.18 -14.05
N SER A 780 0.04 13.21 -14.84
CA SER A 780 -1.39 12.93 -14.92
C SER A 780 -1.77 11.79 -13.96
N PHE A 781 -2.79 12.05 -13.15
CA PHE A 781 -3.43 11.08 -12.27
C PHE A 781 -4.89 10.92 -12.71
N ASN A 782 -5.37 9.70 -12.75
CA ASN A 782 -6.72 9.40 -13.24
C ASN A 782 -7.51 8.53 -12.27
N LEU A 783 -7.44 8.92 -10.99
CA LEU A 783 -8.20 8.31 -9.91
C LEU A 783 -9.18 9.33 -9.34
N ALA A 784 -10.26 8.85 -8.73
CA ALA A 784 -11.21 9.72 -8.07
C ALA A 784 -10.78 9.97 -6.62
N MET A 785 -10.62 11.24 -6.24
CA MET A 785 -10.59 11.64 -4.84
C MET A 785 -12.02 11.69 -4.32
N PRO A 786 -12.40 10.90 -3.33
CA PRO A 786 -13.76 10.90 -2.83
C PRO A 786 -14.13 12.22 -2.13
N PRO A 787 -15.41 12.62 -2.15
CA PRO A 787 -15.90 13.74 -1.37
C PRO A 787 -15.93 13.41 0.12
N LEU A 788 -15.70 14.40 0.96
CA LEU A 788 -15.75 14.30 2.42
C LEU A 788 -16.77 15.30 3.04
N PRO A 789 -18.03 15.33 2.58
CA PRO A 789 -19.04 16.28 3.02
C PRO A 789 -19.44 16.10 4.49
N GLN A 790 -19.18 14.91 5.08
CA GLN A 790 -19.50 14.59 6.46
C GLN A 790 -18.58 15.29 7.48
N LEU A 791 -17.42 15.78 7.05
CA LEU A 791 -16.52 16.53 7.93
C LEU A 791 -17.16 17.88 8.31
N LYS A 792 -16.99 18.27 9.56
CA LYS A 792 -17.38 19.61 10.03
C LYS A 792 -16.54 20.68 9.32
N ASP A 793 -17.06 21.87 9.18
CA ASP A 793 -16.35 22.98 8.51
C ASP A 793 -15.01 23.31 9.16
N GLU A 794 -14.94 23.22 10.49
CA GLU A 794 -13.71 23.39 11.25
C GLU A 794 -12.69 22.27 10.97
N ASP A 795 -13.15 21.03 10.77
CA ASP A 795 -12.28 19.89 10.44
C ASP A 795 -11.67 20.05 9.05
N ILE A 796 -12.48 20.49 8.08
CA ILE A 796 -12.02 20.83 6.73
C ILE A 796 -11.04 21.98 6.77
N ALA A 797 -11.37 23.07 7.47
CA ALA A 797 -10.47 24.21 7.63
C ALA A 797 -9.14 23.80 8.26
N GLY A 798 -9.19 22.92 9.27
CA GLY A 798 -8.02 22.36 9.94
C GLY A 798 -7.13 21.58 8.98
N VAL A 799 -7.67 20.55 8.30
CA VAL A 799 -6.87 19.73 7.38
C VAL A 799 -6.34 20.52 6.20
N LEU A 800 -7.09 21.48 5.67
CA LEU A 800 -6.62 22.35 4.60
C LEU A 800 -5.52 23.31 5.08
N THR A 801 -5.64 23.84 6.29
CA THR A 801 -4.57 24.66 6.91
C THR A 801 -3.31 23.81 7.12
N TYR A 802 -3.46 22.56 7.60
CA TYR A 802 -2.32 21.65 7.76
C TYR A 802 -1.59 21.42 6.45
N ILE A 803 -2.23 20.93 5.39
CA ILE A 803 -1.56 20.62 4.12
C ILE A 803 -1.00 21.86 3.40
N ARG A 804 -1.49 23.04 3.69
CA ARG A 804 -1.02 24.33 3.15
C ARG A 804 0.14 24.92 3.95
N ARG A 805 0.46 24.38 5.14
CA ARG A 805 1.52 24.89 6.03
C ARG A 805 2.55 23.85 6.43
N GLU A 806 2.22 22.55 6.33
CA GLU A 806 3.17 21.46 6.50
C GLU A 806 4.15 21.41 5.30
N TRP A 807 5.20 20.63 5.43
CA TRP A 807 6.21 20.39 4.40
C TRP A 807 6.89 21.66 3.86
N GLU A 808 7.17 22.62 4.74
CA GLU A 808 7.75 23.94 4.41
C GLU A 808 6.84 24.80 3.50
N HIS A 809 5.57 24.47 3.40
CA HIS A 809 4.57 25.31 2.73
C HIS A 809 4.32 26.61 3.50
N ASN A 810 4.09 27.69 2.76
CA ASN A 810 3.78 28.99 3.33
C ASN A 810 2.52 29.62 2.70
N ALA A 811 1.56 28.79 2.33
CA ALA A 811 0.29 29.27 1.79
C ALA A 811 -0.65 29.75 2.91
N SER A 812 -1.61 30.62 2.60
CA SER A 812 -2.57 31.15 3.57
C SER A 812 -3.34 30.03 4.25
N PRO A 813 -3.59 30.10 5.58
CA PRO A 813 -4.50 29.20 6.27
C PRO A 813 -5.93 29.32 5.70
N VAL A 814 -6.77 28.33 6.01
CA VAL A 814 -8.18 28.31 5.57
C VAL A 814 -9.08 28.57 6.76
N GLU A 815 -9.92 29.60 6.64
CA GLU A 815 -10.84 29.99 7.69
C GLU A 815 -12.11 29.13 7.67
N THR A 816 -12.61 28.73 8.84
CA THR A 816 -13.84 27.91 8.97
C THR A 816 -15.03 28.57 8.28
N LYS A 817 -15.20 29.89 8.39
CA LYS A 817 -16.26 30.64 7.73
C LYS A 817 -16.20 30.54 6.19
N ALA A 818 -15.00 30.48 5.60
CA ALA A 818 -14.85 30.29 4.16
C ALA A 818 -15.33 28.91 3.73
N VAL A 819 -15.07 27.88 4.53
CA VAL A 819 -15.57 26.51 4.28
C VAL A 819 -17.10 26.49 4.34
N THR A 820 -17.72 27.11 5.36
CA THR A 820 -19.19 27.20 5.51
C THR A 820 -19.81 27.86 4.28
N THR A 821 -19.26 29.00 3.86
CA THR A 821 -19.76 29.72 2.67
C THR A 821 -19.70 28.84 1.42
N LEU A 822 -18.59 28.11 1.22
CA LEU A 822 -18.41 27.24 0.05
C LEU A 822 -19.30 26.01 0.10
N ARG A 823 -19.56 25.45 1.27
CA ARG A 823 -20.51 24.37 1.47
C ARG A 823 -21.92 24.80 1.06
N ASP A 824 -22.35 25.99 1.49
CA ASP A 824 -23.66 26.54 1.13
C ASP A 824 -23.77 26.81 -0.38
N GLN A 825 -22.74 27.41 -0.98
CA GLN A 825 -22.69 27.65 -2.42
C GLN A 825 -22.74 26.39 -3.28
N ASN A 826 -22.24 25.26 -2.76
CA ASN A 826 -22.23 23.98 -3.44
C ASN A 826 -23.33 23.04 -2.95
N LYS A 827 -24.27 23.53 -2.15
CA LYS A 827 -25.43 22.78 -1.65
C LYS A 827 -26.22 22.24 -2.85
N GLY A 828 -26.37 20.92 -2.92
CA GLY A 828 -27.04 20.26 -4.03
C GLY A 828 -26.12 19.83 -5.19
N ARG A 829 -24.82 20.15 -5.15
CA ARG A 829 -23.89 19.59 -6.13
C ARG A 829 -23.62 18.13 -5.79
N MET A 830 -24.08 17.22 -6.64
CA MET A 830 -23.94 15.77 -6.49
C MET A 830 -22.72 15.21 -7.23
N ALA A 831 -22.26 15.91 -8.26
CA ALA A 831 -21.13 15.47 -9.08
C ALA A 831 -19.79 15.91 -8.50
N MET A 832 -18.78 15.02 -8.56
CA MET A 832 -17.39 15.40 -8.31
C MET A 832 -16.94 16.47 -9.31
N TRP A 833 -15.98 17.29 -8.90
CA TRP A 833 -15.35 18.25 -9.78
C TRP A 833 -14.44 17.57 -10.80
N THR A 834 -14.35 18.18 -11.98
CA THR A 834 -13.30 17.87 -12.96
C THR A 834 -12.22 18.95 -12.94
N GLU A 835 -11.02 18.62 -13.44
CA GLU A 835 -9.93 19.58 -13.58
C GLU A 835 -10.37 20.80 -14.40
N GLU A 836 -11.12 20.59 -15.48
CA GLU A 836 -11.58 21.65 -16.38
C GLU A 836 -12.54 22.60 -15.68
N GLU A 837 -13.55 22.08 -14.97
CA GLU A 837 -14.50 22.90 -14.20
C GLU A 837 -13.78 23.76 -13.17
N LEU A 838 -12.85 23.19 -12.41
CA LEU A 838 -12.09 23.89 -11.37
C LEU A 838 -11.17 24.98 -11.97
N LYS A 839 -10.54 24.71 -13.11
CA LYS A 839 -9.72 25.69 -13.83
C LYS A 839 -10.57 26.84 -14.37
N ASN A 840 -11.78 26.59 -14.80
CA ASN A 840 -12.69 27.64 -15.26
C ASN A 840 -13.18 28.52 -14.11
N LEU A 841 -13.43 27.96 -12.93
CA LEU A 841 -13.72 28.74 -11.72
C LEU A 841 -12.53 29.61 -11.31
N SER A 842 -11.31 29.14 -11.47
CA SER A 842 -10.10 29.88 -11.10
C SER A 842 -9.84 31.08 -12.00
N LYS A 843 -10.38 31.10 -13.25
CA LYS A 843 -10.24 32.18 -14.22
C LYS A 843 -11.26 33.31 -14.03
N LYS A 844 -12.40 33.06 -13.35
CA LYS A 844 -13.37 34.13 -13.03
C LYS A 844 -12.82 34.99 -11.91
N PRO A 845 -12.87 36.36 -12.03
CA PRO A 845 -12.55 37.22 -10.90
C PRO A 845 -13.48 36.88 -9.74
N SER A 846 -12.96 36.84 -8.52
CA SER A 846 -13.81 36.72 -7.33
C SER A 846 -14.75 37.93 -7.32
N SER A 847 -16.04 37.70 -7.50
CA SER A 847 -17.06 38.73 -7.24
C SER A 847 -16.90 39.16 -5.77
N LYS A 848 -16.65 40.43 -5.56
CA LYS A 848 -16.54 41.10 -4.26
C LYS A 848 -17.80 40.91 -3.41
#